data_79e4ebfb8a6b039b9a9c11ce11d69929
#
_entry.id   79e4ebfb8a6b039b9a9c11ce11d69929
#
_cell.length_a   1.000
_cell.length_b   1.000
_cell.length_c   1.000
_cell.angle_alpha   90.00
_cell.angle_beta   90.00
_cell.angle_gamma   90.00
#
_symmetry.space_group_name_H-M   'P 1'
#
loop_
_entity.id
_entity.type
_entity.pdbx_description
1 polymer ?
#
loop_
_entity_poly.entity_id
_entity_poly.type
_entity_poly.pdbx_seq_one_letter_code
_entity_poly.pdbx_strand_id
1 'polypeptide(L)'
;MYKRQDYVRRKYGDDCVVQIVTFGTLAARGVIRDVGRVLDMPYAQVDTIAKMIPQELNITIDKALGMNPEFRKAYEEQDDIHRLIDLAKRLEGLPRHTSMHAAGVVISQKDVSEYVPLSRAQDGSIVTQFTMTTLEELGLLKMDFLGLRTLTVIQNAVKMVEKSTGMLLDMQKIDYNDKKVLDSLGTGRTDGVFQLESAGMKSFMKELKPQSLEDVIAGISLYRPGPMDFIPQYIRGKNRPDTIRYDCPQMEPILKPTYGCIVYQEQVMQIVRELAGYTLGRSDLVRRAMSKKKASVMAKERQNFVYGNVEEGVPGCIANGISEEIANKIYDEMTDFAKYAFNKSHAAAYAVVSYQTAYLKYYYPVEFMAALMTSVVEMPNKVAEYISVCRQMGIRILPPDINHGVYGFSVDNGSIRYALSAIKSIGRPVIEGIVREREEHGEYTSLKTFIERNIDQINKRVVENLIKAGALDCLEGNRNQKMTVYTQIIDSINQDKKHTMAGQLSLFDIAPEEDKKEFEIRMPQAAEYPKETILTFEKEVLGIYLSGHPLERYRNMMEKMISAKTSDFQPDDETGIPEVYDNQKVIVGGMITDKTIKYTKNNKVMAFLTVEDLVGTVEVVVFPRDYEKCQMFLNEDARLFIQGRVSAEDDKASKLILEKVRLFDDMPRELWLQFESREEYAKAETGLVDDLMESRGNSTVVIYLKDVKAMKKLPPAYQVHIEDSWLERMCKKYGSSNVKIVERVLKNL
;
A
#
# COMPACT_ATOMS: atom_id res chain seq x y z
N MET A 1 10.97 -12.51 -14.99
CA MET A 1 12.40 -12.78 -14.67
C MET A 1 12.81 -14.15 -15.17
N TYR A 2 12.23 -15.25 -14.70
CA TYR A 2 12.57 -16.65 -15.11
C TYR A 2 12.56 -16.87 -16.61
N LYS A 3 11.54 -16.41 -17.36
CA LYS A 3 11.50 -16.53 -18.82
C LYS A 3 12.73 -15.92 -19.54
N ARG A 4 13.31 -14.84 -19.00
CA ARG A 4 14.52 -14.22 -19.57
C ARG A 4 15.75 -15.05 -19.26
N GLN A 5 15.87 -15.59 -18.05
CA GLN A 5 16.95 -16.48 -17.68
C GLN A 5 16.91 -17.78 -18.49
N ASP A 6 15.71 -18.37 -18.72
CA ASP A 6 15.55 -19.53 -19.60
C ASP A 6 15.94 -19.24 -21.04
N TYR A 7 15.63 -18.04 -21.56
CA TYR A 7 16.09 -17.64 -22.87
C TYR A 7 17.62 -17.58 -22.94
N VAL A 8 18.25 -16.99 -21.92
CA VAL A 8 19.71 -16.86 -21.86
C VAL A 8 20.38 -18.23 -21.79
N ARG A 9 19.87 -19.16 -20.97
CA ARG A 9 20.35 -20.54 -20.91
C ARG A 9 20.23 -21.24 -22.26
N ARG A 10 19.09 -21.16 -22.92
CA ARG A 10 18.89 -21.74 -24.25
C ARG A 10 19.81 -21.14 -25.32
N LYS A 11 20.16 -19.84 -25.19
CA LYS A 11 21.00 -19.14 -26.14
C LYS A 11 22.48 -19.43 -25.97
N TYR A 12 22.97 -19.52 -24.73
CA TYR A 12 24.39 -19.67 -24.43
C TYR A 12 24.79 -21.05 -23.90
N GLY A 13 23.86 -21.91 -23.61
CA GLY A 13 24.06 -23.24 -23.03
C GLY A 13 23.81 -23.27 -21.51
N ASP A 14 23.23 -24.37 -21.04
CA ASP A 14 22.94 -24.55 -19.60
C ASP A 14 24.19 -24.59 -18.74
N ASP A 15 25.31 -25.13 -19.27
CA ASP A 15 26.56 -25.22 -18.57
C ASP A 15 27.36 -23.90 -18.54
N CYS A 16 27.01 -22.98 -19.47
CA CYS A 16 27.64 -21.65 -19.55
C CYS A 16 26.89 -20.57 -18.80
N VAL A 17 25.69 -20.84 -18.26
CA VAL A 17 24.84 -19.85 -17.59
C VAL A 17 24.41 -20.37 -16.22
N VAL A 18 25.02 -19.84 -15.18
CA VAL A 18 24.82 -20.32 -13.80
C VAL A 18 24.42 -19.16 -12.89
N GLN A 19 23.52 -19.43 -11.95
CA GLN A 19 23.07 -18.46 -10.97
C GLN A 19 24.15 -18.22 -9.89
N ILE A 20 24.19 -17.01 -9.34
CA ILE A 20 25.15 -16.63 -8.30
C ILE A 20 24.58 -17.00 -6.93
N VAL A 21 25.42 -17.61 -6.08
CA VAL A 21 25.08 -17.86 -4.68
C VAL A 21 25.07 -16.56 -3.87
N THR A 22 24.20 -16.50 -2.89
CA THR A 22 24.24 -15.52 -1.82
C THR A 22 24.25 -16.22 -0.47
N PHE A 23 24.96 -15.65 0.51
CA PHE A 23 24.98 -16.18 1.86
C PHE A 23 24.11 -15.30 2.75
N GLY A 24 23.08 -15.91 3.35
CA GLY A 24 22.36 -15.28 4.44
C GLY A 24 23.18 -15.35 5.71
N THR A 25 23.40 -14.22 6.38
CA THR A 25 24.12 -14.16 7.65
C THR A 25 23.18 -14.16 8.84
N LEU A 26 23.69 -14.54 10.00
CA LEU A 26 23.00 -14.44 11.28
C LEU A 26 22.91 -12.96 11.68
N ALA A 27 21.82 -12.28 11.31
CA ALA A 27 21.56 -10.90 11.72
C ALA A 27 21.08 -10.83 13.17
N ALA A 28 21.29 -9.69 13.84
CA ALA A 28 21.06 -9.47 15.25
C ALA A 28 19.76 -10.08 15.83
N ARG A 29 18.60 -9.82 15.23
CA ARG A 29 17.32 -10.40 15.67
C ARG A 29 17.20 -11.91 15.41
N GLY A 30 17.77 -12.35 14.29
CA GLY A 30 17.73 -13.76 13.87
C GLY A 30 18.59 -14.61 14.77
N VAL A 31 19.81 -14.17 15.06
CA VAL A 31 20.76 -14.94 15.88
C VAL A 31 20.26 -15.09 17.31
N ILE A 32 19.63 -14.09 17.92
CA ILE A 32 19.04 -14.20 19.25
C ILE A 32 17.95 -15.29 19.27
N ARG A 33 17.08 -15.35 18.27
CA ARG A 33 16.04 -16.40 18.19
C ARG A 33 16.65 -17.78 17.99
N ASP A 34 17.67 -17.89 17.17
CA ASP A 34 18.34 -19.17 16.89
C ASP A 34 19.10 -19.69 18.13
N VAL A 35 19.85 -18.82 18.81
CA VAL A 35 20.54 -19.17 20.06
C VAL A 35 19.56 -19.49 21.17
N GLY A 36 18.49 -18.70 21.33
CA GLY A 36 17.45 -18.96 22.33
C GLY A 36 16.79 -20.33 22.13
N ARG A 37 16.56 -20.73 20.86
CA ARG A 37 16.05 -22.06 20.55
C ARG A 37 17.03 -23.18 20.93
N VAL A 38 18.33 -22.97 20.68
CA VAL A 38 19.37 -23.95 21.05
C VAL A 38 19.54 -24.06 22.56
N LEU A 39 19.32 -22.96 23.27
CA LEU A 39 19.36 -22.94 24.74
C LEU A 39 18.06 -23.44 25.40
N ASP A 40 17.09 -23.89 24.59
CA ASP A 40 15.77 -24.36 25.01
C ASP A 40 14.98 -23.32 25.84
N MET A 41 15.19 -22.03 25.52
CA MET A 41 14.49 -20.93 26.17
C MET A 41 13.05 -20.78 25.62
N PRO A 42 12.07 -20.34 26.44
CA PRO A 42 10.72 -20.09 25.98
C PRO A 42 10.67 -19.09 24.82
N TYR A 43 10.01 -19.46 23.71
CA TYR A 43 9.95 -18.62 22.50
C TYR A 43 9.45 -17.20 22.78
N ALA A 44 8.42 -17.05 23.63
CA ALA A 44 7.86 -15.74 23.96
C ALA A 44 8.87 -14.81 24.64
N GLN A 45 9.72 -15.35 25.54
CA GLN A 45 10.79 -14.61 26.21
C GLN A 45 11.84 -14.17 25.19
N VAL A 46 12.33 -15.09 24.38
CA VAL A 46 13.35 -14.82 23.36
C VAL A 46 12.84 -13.84 22.30
N ASP A 47 11.59 -13.96 21.87
CA ASP A 47 11.00 -13.05 20.89
C ASP A 47 10.82 -11.63 21.44
N THR A 48 10.50 -11.51 22.73
CA THR A 48 10.47 -10.20 23.42
C THR A 48 11.84 -9.54 23.38
N ILE A 49 12.90 -10.26 23.71
CA ILE A 49 14.28 -9.76 23.67
C ILE A 49 14.68 -9.39 22.22
N ALA A 50 14.38 -10.25 21.26
CA ALA A 50 14.69 -9.96 19.84
C ALA A 50 13.94 -8.72 19.31
N LYS A 51 12.73 -8.45 19.79
CA LYS A 51 11.94 -7.25 19.43
C LYS A 51 12.49 -5.96 20.04
N MET A 52 13.27 -6.02 21.11
CA MET A 52 13.94 -4.84 21.70
C MET A 52 15.04 -4.29 20.77
N ILE A 53 15.55 -5.06 19.82
CA ILE A 53 16.49 -4.56 18.82
C ILE A 53 15.76 -3.63 17.85
N PRO A 54 16.23 -2.37 17.64
CA PRO A 54 15.63 -1.42 16.68
C PRO A 54 15.58 -1.96 15.25
N GLN A 55 14.63 -1.46 14.44
CA GLN A 55 14.54 -1.81 13.01
C GLN A 55 15.39 -0.85 12.17
N GLU A 56 16.70 -0.99 12.28
CA GLU A 56 17.66 -0.24 11.46
C GLU A 56 18.43 -1.17 10.54
N LEU A 57 18.81 -0.65 9.38
CA LEU A 57 19.61 -1.42 8.41
C LEU A 57 21.01 -1.67 8.99
N ASN A 58 21.45 -2.92 8.94
CA ASN A 58 22.77 -3.34 9.45
C ASN A 58 23.00 -3.05 10.95
N ILE A 59 21.93 -3.08 11.75
CA ILE A 59 22.07 -2.97 13.20
C ILE A 59 22.78 -4.20 13.77
N THR A 60 23.72 -3.97 14.67
CA THR A 60 24.37 -5.03 15.44
C THR A 60 23.85 -5.10 16.85
N ILE A 61 24.03 -6.23 17.53
CA ILE A 61 23.65 -6.41 18.94
C ILE A 61 24.31 -5.33 19.80
N ASP A 62 25.59 -5.02 19.59
CA ASP A 62 26.29 -3.99 20.36
C ASP A 62 25.73 -2.60 20.13
N LYS A 63 25.39 -2.23 18.91
CA LYS A 63 24.70 -0.96 18.62
C LYS A 63 23.31 -0.92 19.31
N ALA A 64 22.57 -2.01 19.25
CA ALA A 64 21.25 -2.11 19.88
C ALA A 64 21.33 -1.96 21.41
N LEU A 65 22.34 -2.56 22.07
CA LEU A 65 22.61 -2.36 23.50
C LEU A 65 22.95 -0.91 23.82
N GLY A 66 23.64 -0.21 22.90
CA GLY A 66 23.92 1.23 23.05
C GLY A 66 22.67 2.10 22.91
N MET A 67 21.70 1.71 22.08
CA MET A 67 20.55 2.51 21.71
C MET A 67 19.31 2.27 22.60
N ASN A 68 19.11 1.03 23.06
CA ASN A 68 17.93 0.65 23.83
C ASN A 68 18.27 0.38 25.32
N PRO A 69 17.89 1.26 26.25
CA PRO A 69 18.17 1.10 27.68
C PRO A 69 17.53 -0.15 28.30
N GLU A 70 16.34 -0.59 27.82
CA GLU A 70 15.69 -1.81 28.33
C GLU A 70 16.42 -3.06 27.88
N PHE A 71 16.88 -3.09 26.63
CA PHE A 71 17.66 -4.20 26.13
C PHE A 71 18.98 -4.33 26.90
N ARG A 72 19.62 -3.18 27.21
CA ARG A 72 20.81 -3.15 28.08
C ARG A 72 20.50 -3.62 29.49
N LYS A 73 19.41 -3.14 30.09
CA LYS A 73 18.99 -3.53 31.44
C LYS A 73 18.69 -5.03 31.52
N ALA A 74 17.99 -5.58 30.54
CA ALA A 74 17.74 -7.03 30.47
C ALA A 74 19.05 -7.83 30.39
N TYR A 75 20.02 -7.33 29.62
CA TYR A 75 21.36 -7.91 29.49
C TYR A 75 22.16 -7.87 30.81
N GLU A 76 22.06 -6.77 31.57
CA GLU A 76 22.83 -6.57 32.82
C GLU A 76 22.20 -7.27 34.04
N GLU A 77 20.86 -7.39 34.12
CA GLU A 77 20.15 -7.85 35.28
C GLU A 77 19.69 -9.33 35.23
N GLN A 78 19.68 -9.96 34.02
CA GLN A 78 19.15 -11.32 33.86
C GLN A 78 20.25 -12.27 33.31
N ASP A 79 20.71 -13.21 34.11
CA ASP A 79 21.81 -14.12 33.79
C ASP A 79 21.53 -14.97 32.53
N ASP A 80 20.30 -15.43 32.35
CA ASP A 80 19.90 -16.20 31.17
C ASP A 80 19.91 -15.35 29.90
N ILE A 81 19.48 -14.10 29.99
CA ILE A 81 19.53 -13.14 28.87
C ILE A 81 20.97 -12.70 28.59
N HIS A 82 21.77 -12.50 29.62
CA HIS A 82 23.21 -12.22 29.49
C HIS A 82 23.90 -13.31 28.65
N ARG A 83 23.71 -14.57 29.06
CA ARG A 83 24.26 -15.72 28.34
C ARG A 83 23.76 -15.83 26.90
N LEU A 84 22.47 -15.61 26.69
CA LEU A 84 21.84 -15.59 25.35
C LEU A 84 22.50 -14.57 24.44
N ILE A 85 22.67 -13.35 24.92
CA ILE A 85 23.20 -12.23 24.13
C ILE A 85 24.70 -12.41 23.86
N ASP A 86 25.49 -12.88 24.83
CA ASP A 86 26.92 -13.13 24.65
C ASP A 86 27.19 -14.21 23.58
N LEU A 87 26.42 -15.30 23.60
CA LEU A 87 26.50 -16.33 22.59
C LEU A 87 26.03 -15.79 21.22
N ALA A 88 24.98 -15.00 21.22
CA ALA A 88 24.46 -14.38 20.00
C ALA A 88 25.47 -13.43 19.36
N LYS A 89 26.19 -12.59 20.14
CA LYS A 89 27.27 -11.71 19.64
C LYS A 89 28.39 -12.48 18.97
N ARG A 90 28.75 -13.65 19.50
CA ARG A 90 29.83 -14.49 18.92
C ARG A 90 29.44 -15.11 17.60
N LEU A 91 28.14 -15.29 17.34
CA LEU A 91 27.61 -15.89 16.11
C LEU A 91 27.07 -14.85 15.12
N GLU A 92 26.86 -13.60 15.56
CA GLU A 92 26.39 -12.53 14.70
C GLU A 92 27.31 -12.33 13.49
N GLY A 93 26.71 -12.20 12.31
CA GLY A 93 27.44 -12.01 11.05
C GLY A 93 27.97 -13.29 10.39
N LEU A 94 27.98 -14.43 11.08
CA LEU A 94 28.40 -15.69 10.47
C LEU A 94 27.39 -16.16 9.39
N PRO A 95 27.85 -16.83 8.32
CA PRO A 95 26.96 -17.44 7.34
C PRO A 95 26.02 -18.47 7.99
N ARG A 96 24.74 -18.40 7.63
CA ARG A 96 23.70 -19.31 8.16
C ARG A 96 23.19 -20.28 7.11
N HIS A 97 22.87 -19.76 5.94
CA HIS A 97 22.35 -20.55 4.82
C HIS A 97 22.77 -19.94 3.49
N THR A 98 22.74 -20.75 2.47
CA THR A 98 22.90 -20.32 1.08
C THR A 98 21.55 -20.06 0.43
N SER A 99 21.50 -19.06 -0.41
CA SER A 99 20.37 -18.77 -1.29
C SER A 99 20.87 -18.34 -2.67
N MET A 100 19.96 -18.15 -3.61
CA MET A 100 20.30 -17.68 -4.94
C MET A 100 20.14 -16.19 -5.06
N HIS A 101 21.03 -15.54 -5.81
CA HIS A 101 20.84 -14.14 -6.18
C HIS A 101 19.57 -13.96 -7.02
N ALA A 102 18.72 -12.98 -6.68
CA ALA A 102 17.40 -12.84 -7.29
C ALA A 102 17.45 -12.63 -8.82
N ALA A 103 18.46 -11.94 -9.36
CA ALA A 103 18.53 -11.53 -10.75
C ALA A 103 19.86 -11.83 -11.45
N GLY A 104 20.95 -11.98 -10.67
CA GLY A 104 22.31 -12.11 -11.19
C GLY A 104 22.65 -13.52 -11.65
N VAL A 105 23.15 -13.63 -12.85
CA VAL A 105 23.74 -14.86 -13.40
C VAL A 105 25.12 -14.58 -13.94
N VAL A 106 25.98 -15.60 -13.96
CA VAL A 106 27.24 -15.59 -14.68
C VAL A 106 27.00 -16.17 -16.07
N ILE A 107 27.58 -15.56 -17.09
CA ILE A 107 27.64 -16.10 -18.45
C ILE A 107 29.12 -16.23 -18.82
N SER A 108 29.56 -17.42 -19.19
CA SER A 108 30.92 -17.74 -19.54
C SER A 108 31.07 -18.25 -20.98
N GLN A 109 32.25 -18.24 -21.54
CA GLN A 109 32.52 -18.78 -22.87
C GLN A 109 32.61 -20.31 -22.87
N LYS A 110 33.04 -20.92 -21.76
CA LYS A 110 33.10 -22.34 -21.52
C LYS A 110 32.25 -22.72 -20.33
N ASP A 111 32.13 -24.01 -20.05
CA ASP A 111 31.46 -24.47 -18.84
C ASP A 111 31.94 -23.72 -17.60
N VAL A 112 30.99 -23.18 -16.83
CA VAL A 112 31.29 -22.38 -15.62
C VAL A 112 32.13 -23.19 -14.60
N SER A 113 31.98 -24.51 -14.60
CA SER A 113 32.77 -25.39 -13.71
C SER A 113 34.26 -25.38 -13.99
N GLU A 114 34.70 -24.97 -15.20
CA GLU A 114 36.13 -24.75 -15.50
C GLU A 114 36.73 -23.53 -14.79
N TYR A 115 35.85 -22.58 -14.35
CA TYR A 115 36.28 -21.34 -13.70
C TYR A 115 36.05 -21.35 -12.18
N VAL A 116 34.92 -21.91 -11.73
CA VAL A 116 34.53 -21.87 -10.33
C VAL A 116 33.77 -23.15 -9.93
N PRO A 117 33.89 -23.60 -8.67
CA PRO A 117 33.11 -24.73 -8.18
C PRO A 117 31.64 -24.40 -8.12
N LEU A 118 30.80 -25.41 -8.44
CA LEU A 118 29.35 -25.30 -8.46
C LEU A 118 28.73 -26.14 -7.34
N SER A 119 27.50 -25.75 -6.94
CA SER A 119 26.67 -26.52 -6.00
C SER A 119 25.23 -26.55 -6.43
N ARG A 120 24.40 -27.37 -5.77
CA ARG A 120 22.95 -27.41 -5.98
C ARG A 120 22.26 -26.66 -4.87
N ALA A 121 21.35 -25.76 -5.26
CA ALA A 121 20.42 -25.13 -4.34
C ALA A 121 19.30 -26.11 -3.91
N GLN A 122 18.47 -25.71 -2.93
CA GLN A 122 17.40 -26.55 -2.39
C GLN A 122 16.34 -26.94 -3.43
N ASP A 123 16.10 -26.08 -4.44
CA ASP A 123 15.19 -26.33 -5.56
C ASP A 123 15.81 -27.16 -6.70
N GLY A 124 17.07 -27.64 -6.52
CA GLY A 124 17.80 -28.43 -7.49
C GLY A 124 18.53 -27.62 -8.56
N SER A 125 18.40 -26.30 -8.60
CA SER A 125 19.12 -25.44 -9.54
C SER A 125 20.63 -25.39 -9.24
N ILE A 126 21.43 -25.21 -10.29
CA ILE A 126 22.88 -25.08 -10.18
C ILE A 126 23.23 -23.63 -9.84
N VAL A 127 24.10 -23.46 -8.85
CA VAL A 127 24.59 -22.14 -8.40
C VAL A 127 26.13 -22.18 -8.24
N THR A 128 26.78 -21.01 -8.35
CA THR A 128 28.20 -20.88 -8.02
C THR A 128 28.43 -21.10 -6.51
N GLN A 129 29.57 -21.57 -6.09
CA GLN A 129 29.96 -21.60 -4.67
C GLN A 129 30.57 -20.27 -4.19
N PHE A 130 30.99 -19.41 -5.11
CA PHE A 130 31.57 -18.11 -4.80
C PHE A 130 30.56 -16.99 -4.93
N THR A 131 30.71 -15.97 -4.07
CA THR A 131 29.86 -14.75 -4.09
C THR A 131 30.26 -13.84 -5.26
N MET A 132 29.40 -12.87 -5.55
CA MET A 132 29.57 -11.89 -6.61
C MET A 132 30.96 -11.23 -6.61
N THR A 133 31.47 -10.79 -5.45
CA THR A 133 32.73 -10.09 -5.34
C THR A 133 33.91 -10.98 -5.79
N THR A 134 33.94 -12.24 -5.34
CA THR A 134 34.97 -13.21 -5.73
C THR A 134 34.87 -13.56 -7.21
N LEU A 135 33.64 -13.65 -7.78
CA LEU A 135 33.47 -13.90 -9.21
C LEU A 135 34.01 -12.75 -10.07
N GLU A 136 33.79 -11.50 -9.63
CA GLU A 136 34.35 -10.30 -10.30
C GLU A 136 35.89 -10.28 -10.23
N GLU A 137 36.49 -10.65 -9.10
CA GLU A 137 37.92 -10.77 -8.94
C GLU A 137 38.54 -11.84 -9.87
N LEU A 138 37.78 -12.91 -10.15
CA LEU A 138 38.17 -13.97 -11.11
C LEU A 138 37.90 -13.57 -12.57
N GLY A 139 37.38 -12.37 -12.83
CA GLY A 139 37.11 -11.85 -14.16
C GLY A 139 35.80 -12.33 -14.78
N LEU A 140 34.92 -12.97 -13.99
CA LEU A 140 33.58 -13.35 -14.44
C LEU A 140 32.59 -12.20 -14.26
N LEU A 141 31.82 -11.89 -15.30
CA LEU A 141 30.84 -10.81 -15.28
C LEU A 141 29.50 -11.30 -14.77
N LYS A 142 28.96 -10.56 -13.80
CA LYS A 142 27.57 -10.72 -13.36
C LYS A 142 26.65 -9.98 -14.31
N MET A 143 25.67 -10.68 -14.85
CA MET A 143 24.60 -10.12 -15.67
C MET A 143 23.29 -10.13 -14.90
N ASP A 144 22.71 -8.95 -14.68
CA ASP A 144 21.46 -8.81 -13.93
C ASP A 144 20.24 -8.76 -14.87
N PHE A 145 19.37 -9.77 -14.77
CA PHE A 145 18.13 -9.83 -15.53
C PHE A 145 16.95 -9.30 -14.68
N LEU A 146 16.96 -8.01 -14.45
CA LEU A 146 15.89 -7.32 -13.73
C LEU A 146 14.74 -6.94 -14.69
N GLY A 147 13.52 -7.00 -14.18
CA GLY A 147 12.33 -6.53 -14.85
C GLY A 147 11.66 -5.42 -14.04
N LEU A 148 11.09 -4.45 -14.74
CA LEU A 148 10.22 -3.45 -14.12
C LEU A 148 8.76 -3.90 -14.25
N ARG A 149 8.09 -4.11 -13.14
CA ARG A 149 6.65 -4.42 -13.09
C ARG A 149 5.83 -3.32 -13.76
N THR A 150 6.25 -2.07 -13.61
CA THR A 150 5.60 -0.90 -14.22
C THR A 150 5.50 -0.98 -15.73
N LEU A 151 6.48 -1.58 -16.42
CA LEU A 151 6.38 -1.77 -17.88
C LEU A 151 5.24 -2.73 -18.26
N THR A 152 4.95 -3.73 -17.42
CA THR A 152 3.79 -4.59 -17.59
C THR A 152 2.48 -3.83 -17.31
N VAL A 153 2.48 -2.94 -16.31
CA VAL A 153 1.33 -2.04 -16.06
C VAL A 153 1.04 -1.17 -17.28
N ILE A 154 2.07 -0.51 -17.84
CA ILE A 154 1.92 0.30 -19.04
C ILE A 154 1.38 -0.54 -20.21
N GLN A 155 1.96 -1.72 -20.46
CA GLN A 155 1.52 -2.61 -21.53
C GLN A 155 0.06 -3.04 -21.36
N ASN A 156 -0.34 -3.40 -20.15
CA ASN A 156 -1.72 -3.81 -19.86
C ASN A 156 -2.69 -2.63 -19.97
N ALA A 157 -2.30 -1.44 -19.48
CA ALA A 157 -3.10 -0.23 -19.64
C ALA A 157 -3.33 0.10 -21.11
N VAL A 158 -2.28 0.08 -21.93
CA VAL A 158 -2.38 0.31 -23.40
C VAL A 158 -3.33 -0.69 -24.05
N LYS A 159 -3.26 -1.98 -23.69
CA LYS A 159 -4.22 -3.00 -24.20
C LYS A 159 -5.65 -2.74 -23.75
N MET A 160 -5.83 -2.25 -22.52
CA MET A 160 -7.17 -1.89 -22.03
C MET A 160 -7.71 -0.66 -22.76
N VAL A 161 -6.86 0.35 -23.05
CA VAL A 161 -7.21 1.52 -23.87
C VAL A 161 -7.64 1.08 -25.26
N GLU A 162 -6.88 0.21 -25.92
CA GLU A 162 -7.25 -0.33 -27.23
C GLU A 162 -8.61 -1.02 -27.19
N LYS A 163 -8.85 -1.85 -26.15
CA LYS A 163 -10.12 -2.57 -25.98
C LYS A 163 -11.31 -1.64 -25.69
N SER A 164 -11.11 -0.59 -24.88
CA SER A 164 -12.19 0.32 -24.46
C SER A 164 -12.49 1.42 -25.47
N THR A 165 -11.48 1.89 -26.20
CA THR A 165 -11.60 3.05 -27.12
C THR A 165 -11.43 2.70 -28.59
N GLY A 166 -10.89 1.55 -28.93
CA GLY A 166 -10.47 1.17 -30.29
C GLY A 166 -9.18 1.87 -30.78
N MET A 167 -8.55 2.71 -29.94
CA MET A 167 -7.35 3.44 -30.29
C MET A 167 -6.07 2.64 -29.98
N LEU A 168 -5.22 2.50 -31.00
CA LEU A 168 -3.85 1.98 -30.83
C LEU A 168 -2.94 3.09 -30.28
N LEU A 169 -2.62 2.99 -28.98
CA LEU A 169 -1.75 3.96 -28.32
C LEU A 169 -0.28 3.51 -28.40
N ASP A 170 0.55 4.32 -29.08
CA ASP A 170 2.00 4.11 -29.15
C ASP A 170 2.72 5.01 -28.13
N MET A 171 3.19 4.42 -27.04
CA MET A 171 3.87 5.13 -25.96
C MET A 171 5.22 5.75 -26.37
N GLN A 172 5.76 5.43 -27.56
CA GLN A 172 6.97 6.07 -28.08
C GLN A 172 6.68 7.39 -28.82
N LYS A 173 5.41 7.61 -29.22
CA LYS A 173 4.98 8.77 -30.01
C LYS A 173 4.22 9.82 -29.17
N ILE A 174 4.07 9.63 -27.87
CA ILE A 174 3.43 10.63 -27.01
C ILE A 174 4.32 11.88 -26.90
N ASP A 175 3.70 13.03 -26.70
CA ASP A 175 4.44 14.26 -26.38
C ASP A 175 4.92 14.23 -24.91
N TYR A 176 6.23 14.15 -24.73
CA TYR A 176 6.86 14.14 -23.39
C TYR A 176 6.92 15.54 -22.74
N ASN A 177 6.43 16.57 -23.41
CA ASN A 177 6.32 17.93 -22.86
C ASN A 177 4.87 18.43 -22.83
N ASP A 178 3.90 17.52 -22.86
CA ASP A 178 2.49 17.89 -22.70
C ASP A 178 2.29 18.58 -21.33
N LYS A 179 1.92 19.87 -21.43
CA LYS A 179 1.76 20.74 -20.25
C LYS A 179 0.73 20.20 -19.27
N LYS A 180 -0.36 19.59 -19.73
CA LYS A 180 -1.42 19.06 -18.87
C LYS A 180 -0.90 17.90 -17.99
N VAL A 181 -0.10 17.02 -18.57
CA VAL A 181 0.53 15.91 -17.86
C VAL A 181 1.53 16.43 -16.84
N LEU A 182 2.40 17.40 -17.23
CA LEU A 182 3.37 18.01 -16.34
C LEU A 182 2.70 18.78 -15.19
N ASP A 183 1.67 19.56 -15.47
CA ASP A 183 0.89 20.27 -14.46
C ASP A 183 0.25 19.27 -13.46
N SER A 184 -0.24 18.11 -13.96
CA SER A 184 -0.80 17.06 -13.10
C SER A 184 0.23 16.51 -12.12
N LEU A 185 1.50 16.37 -12.50
CA LEU A 185 2.59 15.99 -11.61
C LEU A 185 2.84 17.05 -10.53
N GLY A 186 2.72 18.33 -10.90
CA GLY A 186 2.86 19.47 -10.01
C GLY A 186 1.78 19.57 -8.92
N THR A 187 0.64 18.86 -9.08
CA THR A 187 -0.38 18.78 -8.02
C THR A 187 0.03 17.90 -6.85
N GLY A 188 1.02 17.01 -7.02
CA GLY A 188 1.40 16.01 -6.05
C GLY A 188 0.46 14.81 -5.95
N ARG A 189 -0.61 14.72 -6.76
CA ARG A 189 -1.50 13.57 -6.86
C ARG A 189 -0.90 12.45 -7.70
N THR A 190 0.30 12.03 -7.32
CA THR A 190 1.15 11.11 -8.08
C THR A 190 1.05 9.65 -7.62
N ASP A 191 -0.06 9.26 -6.96
CA ASP A 191 -0.35 7.87 -6.60
C ASP A 191 -0.30 6.98 -7.83
N GLY A 192 0.45 5.88 -7.75
CA GLY A 192 0.65 4.96 -8.85
C GLY A 192 1.57 5.45 -9.96
N VAL A 193 2.02 6.71 -9.96
CA VAL A 193 3.02 7.21 -10.90
C VAL A 193 4.39 6.71 -10.51
N PHE A 194 5.05 6.01 -11.41
CA PHE A 194 6.34 5.38 -11.15
C PHE A 194 7.36 6.37 -10.56
N GLN A 195 8.04 5.96 -9.50
CA GLN A 195 9.02 6.74 -8.73
C GLN A 195 8.48 8.00 -7.99
N LEU A 196 7.25 8.45 -8.24
CA LEU A 196 6.74 9.72 -7.75
C LEU A 196 5.65 9.58 -6.67
N GLU A 197 5.36 8.36 -6.18
CA GLU A 197 4.22 8.09 -5.29
C GLU A 197 4.52 8.20 -3.78
N SER A 198 5.79 8.30 -3.35
CA SER A 198 6.09 8.45 -1.93
C SER A 198 5.68 9.82 -1.40
N ALA A 199 5.27 9.91 -0.12
CA ALA A 199 4.78 11.16 0.49
C ALA A 199 5.75 12.34 0.30
N GLY A 200 7.06 12.11 0.55
CA GLY A 200 8.05 13.16 0.36
C GLY A 200 8.26 13.54 -1.10
N MET A 201 8.13 12.57 -2.04
CA MET A 201 8.23 12.88 -3.47
C MET A 201 7.00 13.64 -3.97
N LYS A 202 5.81 13.35 -3.44
CA LYS A 202 4.60 14.14 -3.71
C LYS A 202 4.75 15.59 -3.29
N SER A 203 5.25 15.83 -2.05
CA SER A 203 5.56 17.18 -1.57
C SER A 203 6.59 17.87 -2.46
N PHE A 204 7.68 17.16 -2.80
CA PHE A 204 8.69 17.74 -3.68
C PHE A 204 8.14 18.06 -5.09
N MET A 205 7.27 17.26 -5.66
CA MET A 205 6.65 17.56 -6.97
C MET A 205 5.76 18.81 -6.93
N LYS A 206 5.06 19.06 -5.81
CA LYS A 206 4.29 20.31 -5.59
C LYS A 206 5.17 21.54 -5.61
N GLU A 207 6.35 21.45 -4.99
CA GLU A 207 7.32 22.57 -4.98
C GLU A 207 8.02 22.72 -6.33
N LEU A 208 8.43 21.62 -6.94
CA LEU A 208 9.16 21.59 -8.21
C LEU A 208 8.32 22.14 -9.37
N LYS A 209 7.01 21.82 -9.41
CA LYS A 209 6.09 22.19 -10.50
C LYS A 209 6.75 21.95 -11.85
N PRO A 210 6.97 20.70 -12.27
CA PRO A 210 7.75 20.37 -13.45
C PRO A 210 7.11 20.98 -14.70
N GLN A 211 7.92 21.59 -15.56
CA GLN A 211 7.51 22.23 -16.81
C GLN A 211 8.07 21.51 -18.04
N SER A 212 8.93 20.54 -17.83
CA SER A 212 9.56 19.74 -18.88
C SER A 212 9.93 18.35 -18.35
N LEU A 213 10.22 17.41 -19.25
CA LEU A 213 10.77 16.11 -18.88
C LEU A 213 12.12 16.26 -18.14
N GLU A 214 12.93 17.28 -18.47
CA GLU A 214 14.20 17.55 -17.79
C GLU A 214 14.00 17.84 -16.30
N ASP A 215 12.93 18.55 -15.92
CA ASP A 215 12.61 18.78 -14.51
C ASP A 215 12.27 17.46 -13.78
N VAL A 216 11.58 16.54 -14.45
CA VAL A 216 11.29 15.21 -13.89
C VAL A 216 12.58 14.40 -13.71
N ILE A 217 13.49 14.46 -14.70
CA ILE A 217 14.81 13.80 -14.63
C ILE A 217 15.61 14.34 -13.43
N ALA A 218 15.65 15.66 -13.29
CA ALA A 218 16.33 16.30 -12.16
C ALA A 218 15.65 15.94 -10.82
N GLY A 219 14.32 15.92 -10.77
CA GLY A 219 13.56 15.56 -9.58
C GLY A 219 13.89 14.15 -9.08
N ILE A 220 13.91 13.16 -9.96
CA ILE A 220 14.29 11.78 -9.63
C ILE A 220 15.74 11.69 -9.15
N SER A 221 16.64 12.54 -9.69
CA SER A 221 18.05 12.55 -9.33
C SER A 221 18.31 13.21 -7.98
N LEU A 222 17.58 14.27 -7.66
CA LEU A 222 17.74 15.05 -6.44
C LEU A 222 17.08 14.40 -5.22
N TYR A 223 15.95 13.72 -5.39
CA TYR A 223 15.22 13.13 -4.26
C TYR A 223 15.86 11.83 -3.79
N ARG A 224 17.03 11.93 -3.19
CA ARG A 224 17.83 10.82 -2.64
C ARG A 224 18.64 11.31 -1.44
N PRO A 225 18.96 10.43 -0.45
CA PRO A 225 19.85 10.81 0.64
C PRO A 225 21.16 11.40 0.14
N GLY A 226 21.47 12.60 0.55
CA GLY A 226 22.63 13.43 0.12
C GLY A 226 22.23 14.52 -0.86
N PRO A 227 21.80 14.25 -2.11
CA PRO A 227 21.38 15.29 -3.06
C PRO A 227 20.15 16.11 -2.62
N MET A 228 19.32 15.57 -1.71
CA MET A 228 18.14 16.28 -1.19
C MET A 228 18.47 17.66 -0.58
N ASP A 229 19.66 17.82 -0.03
CA ASP A 229 20.11 19.08 0.55
C ASP A 229 20.22 20.21 -0.49
N PHE A 230 20.33 19.88 -1.77
CA PHE A 230 20.40 20.83 -2.88
C PHE A 230 19.04 21.19 -3.50
N ILE A 231 17.96 20.52 -3.09
CA ILE A 231 16.60 20.81 -3.58
C ILE A 231 16.21 22.28 -3.40
N PRO A 232 16.42 22.93 -2.23
CA PRO A 232 16.08 24.33 -2.06
C PRO A 232 16.83 25.27 -3.02
N GLN A 233 18.11 24.97 -3.30
CA GLN A 233 18.91 25.74 -4.25
C GLN A 233 18.39 25.58 -5.68
N TYR A 234 18.08 24.34 -6.08
CA TYR A 234 17.54 24.01 -7.39
C TYR A 234 16.19 24.73 -7.64
N ILE A 235 15.26 24.66 -6.69
CA ILE A 235 13.95 25.32 -6.77
C ILE A 235 14.10 26.85 -6.81
N ARG A 236 15.02 27.41 -5.99
CA ARG A 236 15.31 28.84 -6.02
C ARG A 236 15.82 29.29 -7.38
N GLY A 237 16.80 28.56 -7.95
CA GLY A 237 17.36 28.85 -9.28
C GLY A 237 16.31 28.72 -10.38
N LYS A 238 15.43 27.71 -10.31
CA LYS A 238 14.32 27.52 -11.25
C LYS A 238 13.33 28.70 -11.20
N ASN A 239 12.89 29.09 -10.00
CA ASN A 239 11.86 30.12 -9.83
C ASN A 239 12.40 31.55 -9.97
N ARG A 240 13.71 31.75 -9.75
CA ARG A 240 14.40 33.04 -9.84
C ARG A 240 15.72 32.89 -10.56
N PRO A 241 15.73 32.79 -11.89
CA PRO A 241 16.96 32.61 -12.69
C PRO A 241 17.97 33.72 -12.50
N ASP A 242 17.53 34.95 -12.13
CA ASP A 242 18.36 36.10 -11.81
C ASP A 242 19.24 35.89 -10.56
N THR A 243 18.90 34.95 -9.70
CA THR A 243 19.68 34.59 -8.50
C THR A 243 20.83 33.62 -8.76
N ILE A 244 20.86 33.02 -9.95
CA ILE A 244 21.92 32.07 -10.30
C ILE A 244 23.24 32.82 -10.46
N ARG A 245 24.29 32.27 -9.85
CA ARG A 245 25.66 32.77 -10.00
C ARG A 245 26.54 31.62 -10.44
N TYR A 246 27.34 31.85 -11.46
CA TYR A 246 28.34 30.91 -11.95
C TYR A 246 29.72 31.42 -11.52
N ASP A 247 30.58 30.55 -11.01
CA ASP A 247 31.91 30.90 -10.54
C ASP A 247 32.84 31.32 -11.69
N CYS A 248 32.59 30.82 -12.89
CA CYS A 248 33.21 31.24 -14.13
C CYS A 248 32.25 31.13 -15.31
N PRO A 249 32.46 31.89 -16.40
CA PRO A 249 31.56 31.85 -17.56
C PRO A 249 31.43 30.49 -18.23
N GLN A 250 32.48 29.67 -18.15
CA GLN A 250 32.51 28.32 -18.74
C GLN A 250 31.57 27.35 -18.04
N MET A 251 31.14 27.61 -16.79
CA MET A 251 30.19 26.80 -16.06
C MET A 251 28.73 27.05 -16.49
N GLU A 252 28.41 28.21 -17.05
CA GLU A 252 27.02 28.55 -17.43
C GLU A 252 26.42 27.49 -18.39
N PRO A 253 27.03 27.16 -19.55
CA PRO A 253 26.44 26.20 -20.48
C PRO A 253 26.27 24.80 -19.88
N ILE A 254 27.10 24.43 -18.89
CA ILE A 254 27.06 23.12 -18.23
C ILE A 254 25.92 23.06 -17.20
N LEU A 255 25.76 24.13 -16.40
CA LEU A 255 24.85 24.14 -15.26
C LEU A 255 23.51 24.86 -15.52
N LYS A 256 23.37 25.57 -16.63
CA LYS A 256 22.13 26.24 -17.00
C LYS A 256 20.92 25.30 -17.08
N PRO A 257 21.04 24.07 -17.61
CA PRO A 257 19.92 23.10 -17.63
C PRO A 257 19.47 22.64 -16.24
N THR A 258 20.30 22.83 -15.23
CA THR A 258 20.04 22.44 -13.83
C THR A 258 20.02 23.64 -12.89
N TYR A 259 19.74 24.82 -13.42
CA TYR A 259 19.57 26.06 -12.66
C TYR A 259 20.74 26.41 -11.72
N GLY A 260 21.96 26.16 -12.21
CA GLY A 260 23.20 26.45 -11.47
C GLY A 260 23.64 25.37 -10.49
N CYS A 261 22.94 24.23 -10.42
CA CYS A 261 23.31 23.13 -9.54
C CYS A 261 24.05 22.00 -10.32
N ILE A 262 25.05 21.41 -9.68
CA ILE A 262 25.61 20.14 -10.17
C ILE A 262 24.63 19.05 -9.72
N VAL A 263 24.06 18.29 -10.65
CA VAL A 263 23.09 17.18 -10.41
C VAL A 263 23.62 15.85 -10.93
N TYR A 264 24.32 15.89 -12.06
CA TYR A 264 24.68 14.70 -12.81
C TYR A 264 26.19 14.43 -12.81
N GLN A 265 26.56 13.14 -12.86
CA GLN A 265 27.94 12.69 -13.03
C GLN A 265 28.55 13.26 -14.31
N GLU A 266 27.76 13.34 -15.36
CA GLU A 266 28.13 13.88 -16.66
C GLU A 266 28.53 15.35 -16.57
N GLN A 267 27.90 16.16 -15.69
CA GLN A 267 28.30 17.55 -15.46
C GLN A 267 29.66 17.65 -14.81
N VAL A 268 29.98 16.79 -13.84
CA VAL A 268 31.34 16.72 -13.24
C VAL A 268 32.37 16.42 -14.34
N MET A 269 32.10 15.47 -15.23
CA MET A 269 32.99 15.15 -16.33
C MET A 269 33.16 16.31 -17.33
N GLN A 270 32.06 17.02 -17.62
CA GLN A 270 32.10 18.22 -18.48
C GLN A 270 32.89 19.35 -17.83
N ILE A 271 32.71 19.61 -16.54
CA ILE A 271 33.45 20.65 -15.80
C ILE A 271 34.96 20.41 -15.90
N VAL A 272 35.45 19.18 -15.58
CA VAL A 272 36.89 18.92 -15.66
C VAL A 272 37.42 18.98 -17.09
N ARG A 273 36.60 18.63 -18.08
CA ARG A 273 36.97 18.71 -19.50
C ARG A 273 37.05 20.17 -19.97
N GLU A 274 36.02 20.93 -19.77
CA GLU A 274 35.90 22.30 -20.32
C GLU A 274 36.78 23.31 -19.56
N LEU A 275 36.93 23.13 -18.24
CA LEU A 275 37.70 24.09 -17.43
C LEU A 275 39.20 23.77 -17.40
N ALA A 276 39.57 22.49 -17.35
CA ALA A 276 40.97 22.09 -17.20
C ALA A 276 41.54 21.35 -18.41
N GLY A 277 40.74 21.11 -19.48
CA GLY A 277 41.23 20.51 -20.72
C GLY A 277 41.45 18.99 -20.66
N TYR A 278 40.72 18.28 -19.80
CA TYR A 278 40.80 16.83 -19.71
C TYR A 278 40.19 16.13 -20.93
N THR A 279 40.73 14.99 -21.29
CA THR A 279 40.04 14.10 -22.25
C THR A 279 38.82 13.46 -21.60
N LEU A 280 37.84 13.01 -22.37
CA LEU A 280 36.63 12.36 -21.86
C LEU A 280 36.93 11.13 -21.02
N GLY A 281 37.86 10.26 -21.48
CA GLY A 281 38.28 9.07 -20.75
C GLY A 281 38.89 9.40 -19.39
N ARG A 282 39.76 10.43 -19.35
CA ARG A 282 40.37 10.88 -18.10
C ARG A 282 39.34 11.53 -17.14
N SER A 283 38.38 12.30 -17.68
CA SER A 283 37.30 12.85 -16.88
C SER A 283 36.49 11.77 -16.15
N ASP A 284 36.30 10.60 -16.77
CA ASP A 284 35.64 9.46 -16.13
C ASP A 284 36.50 8.86 -15.00
N LEU A 285 37.81 8.80 -15.17
CA LEU A 285 38.70 8.36 -14.09
C LEU A 285 38.64 9.29 -12.88
N VAL A 286 38.61 10.61 -13.09
CA VAL A 286 38.47 11.60 -12.01
C VAL A 286 37.13 11.40 -11.29
N ARG A 287 36.05 11.31 -12.03
CA ARG A 287 34.71 11.03 -11.49
C ARG A 287 34.68 9.75 -10.63
N ARG A 288 35.28 8.66 -11.12
CA ARG A 288 35.35 7.39 -10.38
C ARG A 288 36.17 7.52 -9.10
N ALA A 289 37.32 8.27 -9.15
CA ALA A 289 38.16 8.50 -7.98
C ALA A 289 37.40 9.28 -6.88
N MET A 290 36.66 10.32 -7.26
CA MET A 290 35.80 11.10 -6.37
C MET A 290 34.71 10.23 -5.74
N SER A 291 33.98 9.45 -6.55
CA SER A 291 32.92 8.57 -6.05
C SER A 291 33.42 7.48 -5.10
N LYS A 292 34.64 6.93 -5.35
CA LYS A 292 35.26 5.90 -4.49
C LYS A 292 36.07 6.49 -3.32
N LYS A 293 36.08 7.82 -3.15
CA LYS A 293 36.78 8.55 -2.07
C LYS A 293 38.28 8.17 -1.95
N LYS A 294 38.97 7.99 -3.07
CA LYS A 294 40.41 7.67 -3.10
C LYS A 294 41.23 8.97 -2.84
N ALA A 295 41.45 9.30 -1.57
CA ALA A 295 42.05 10.58 -1.16
C ALA A 295 43.37 10.91 -1.86
N SER A 296 44.28 9.97 -2.03
CA SER A 296 45.56 10.19 -2.71
C SER A 296 45.41 10.54 -4.21
N VAL A 297 44.46 9.88 -4.89
CA VAL A 297 44.16 10.16 -6.30
C VAL A 297 43.46 11.54 -6.41
N MET A 298 42.55 11.86 -5.50
CA MET A 298 41.85 13.12 -5.50
C MET A 298 42.81 14.31 -5.26
N ALA A 299 43.76 14.17 -4.35
CA ALA A 299 44.77 15.21 -4.12
C ALA A 299 45.67 15.44 -5.36
N LYS A 300 46.10 14.36 -6.04
CA LYS A 300 46.85 14.45 -7.29
C LYS A 300 46.00 15.12 -8.40
N GLU A 301 44.75 14.69 -8.57
CA GLU A 301 43.89 15.24 -9.61
C GLU A 301 43.50 16.71 -9.33
N ARG A 302 43.43 17.16 -8.04
CA ARG A 302 43.29 18.57 -7.72
C ARG A 302 44.42 19.40 -8.28
N GLN A 303 45.67 18.97 -8.09
CA GLN A 303 46.83 19.64 -8.65
C GLN A 303 46.79 19.70 -10.18
N ASN A 304 46.45 18.58 -10.81
CA ASN A 304 46.31 18.52 -12.26
C ASN A 304 45.19 19.44 -12.76
N PHE A 305 44.05 19.48 -12.06
CA PHE A 305 42.89 20.32 -12.42
C PHE A 305 43.21 21.81 -12.32
N VAL A 306 43.88 22.22 -11.23
CA VAL A 306 44.19 23.65 -10.98
C VAL A 306 45.37 24.10 -11.84
N TYR A 307 46.54 23.41 -11.73
CA TYR A 307 47.79 23.87 -12.31
C TYR A 307 48.16 23.20 -13.63
N GLY A 308 47.50 22.13 -13.99
CA GLY A 308 47.82 21.32 -15.15
C GLY A 308 48.88 20.28 -14.92
N ASN A 309 49.10 19.42 -15.93
CA ASN A 309 50.13 18.40 -15.96
C ASN A 309 50.51 18.13 -17.40
N VAL A 310 51.69 18.62 -17.79
CA VAL A 310 52.20 18.53 -19.18
C VAL A 310 52.42 17.07 -19.60
N GLU A 311 52.95 16.22 -18.69
CA GLU A 311 53.23 14.81 -18.97
C GLU A 311 51.93 14.02 -19.26
N GLU A 312 50.84 14.41 -18.58
CA GLU A 312 49.53 13.76 -18.73
C GLU A 312 48.63 14.50 -19.73
N GLY A 313 49.11 15.56 -20.38
CA GLY A 313 48.42 16.30 -21.41
C GLY A 313 47.22 17.13 -20.87
N VAL A 314 47.28 17.58 -19.61
CA VAL A 314 46.25 18.39 -18.96
C VAL A 314 46.72 19.83 -18.88
N PRO A 315 46.07 20.80 -19.56
CA PRO A 315 46.44 22.23 -19.48
C PRO A 315 46.26 22.83 -18.08
N GLY A 316 45.16 22.47 -17.39
CA GLY A 316 44.76 23.03 -16.11
C GLY A 316 43.94 24.29 -16.22
N CYS A 317 43.20 24.63 -15.14
CA CYS A 317 42.31 25.76 -15.09
C CYS A 317 43.00 27.12 -15.24
N ILE A 318 44.18 27.26 -14.65
CA ILE A 318 44.95 28.50 -14.71
C ILE A 318 45.37 28.81 -16.15
N ALA A 319 45.83 27.82 -16.91
CA ALA A 319 46.14 27.99 -18.32
C ALA A 319 44.95 28.37 -19.18
N ASN A 320 43.74 28.00 -18.75
CA ASN A 320 42.47 28.32 -19.40
C ASN A 320 41.86 29.67 -18.85
N GLY A 321 42.62 30.44 -18.12
CA GLY A 321 42.20 31.78 -17.65
C GLY A 321 41.32 31.80 -16.42
N ILE A 322 41.26 30.71 -15.65
CA ILE A 322 40.51 30.62 -14.39
C ILE A 322 41.48 30.81 -13.21
N SER A 323 41.15 31.69 -12.27
CA SER A 323 42.00 31.91 -11.10
C SER A 323 42.14 30.67 -10.22
N GLU A 324 43.28 30.57 -9.51
CA GLU A 324 43.54 29.47 -8.59
C GLU A 324 42.45 29.35 -7.51
N GLU A 325 41.99 30.44 -6.97
CA GLU A 325 40.96 30.49 -5.95
C GLU A 325 39.63 29.88 -6.47
N ILE A 326 39.20 30.33 -7.65
CA ILE A 326 37.97 29.84 -8.28
C ILE A 326 38.13 28.33 -8.67
N ALA A 327 39.27 27.93 -9.22
CA ALA A 327 39.53 26.55 -9.58
C ALA A 327 39.49 25.61 -8.36
N ASN A 328 40.09 25.99 -7.25
CA ASN A 328 40.03 25.21 -6.00
C ASN A 328 38.60 25.14 -5.45
N LYS A 329 37.84 26.25 -5.44
CA LYS A 329 36.44 26.26 -5.02
C LYS A 329 35.60 25.32 -5.84
N ILE A 330 35.70 25.38 -7.17
CA ILE A 330 34.97 24.45 -8.07
C ILE A 330 35.35 22.99 -7.81
N TYR A 331 36.65 22.70 -7.56
CA TYR A 331 37.09 21.35 -7.25
C TYR A 331 36.49 20.82 -5.93
N ASP A 332 36.39 21.68 -4.91
CA ASP A 332 35.74 21.33 -3.64
C ASP A 332 34.26 21.04 -3.83
N GLU A 333 33.52 21.90 -4.54
CA GLU A 333 32.12 21.69 -4.88
C GLU A 333 31.90 20.38 -5.65
N MET A 334 32.73 20.10 -6.67
CA MET A 334 32.67 18.84 -7.40
C MET A 334 32.93 17.63 -6.49
N THR A 335 33.90 17.74 -5.59
CA THR A 335 34.28 16.66 -4.66
C THR A 335 33.15 16.35 -3.70
N ASP A 336 32.50 17.35 -3.15
CA ASP A 336 31.37 17.18 -2.25
C ASP A 336 30.17 16.59 -2.97
N PHE A 337 29.90 17.06 -4.19
CA PHE A 337 28.79 16.59 -4.99
C PHE A 337 29.03 15.21 -5.61
N ALA A 338 30.25 14.90 -6.04
CA ALA A 338 30.56 13.60 -6.69
C ALA A 338 30.34 12.37 -5.80
N LYS A 339 30.25 12.58 -4.47
CA LYS A 339 29.82 11.53 -3.52
C LYS A 339 28.40 11.07 -3.76
N TYR A 340 27.56 11.91 -4.37
CA TYR A 340 26.11 11.75 -4.51
C TYR A 340 25.61 11.92 -5.95
N ALA A 341 26.47 12.39 -6.88
CA ALA A 341 26.13 12.64 -8.27
C ALA A 341 25.45 11.43 -8.95
N PHE A 342 24.38 11.69 -9.66
CA PHE A 342 23.59 10.64 -10.29
C PHE A 342 23.86 10.52 -11.79
N ASN A 343 23.78 9.30 -12.31
CA ASN A 343 23.90 9.09 -13.76
C ASN A 343 22.66 9.62 -14.47
N LYS A 344 22.83 10.61 -15.37
CA LYS A 344 21.73 11.23 -16.09
C LYS A 344 20.98 10.24 -16.98
N SER A 345 21.69 9.34 -17.66
CA SER A 345 21.06 8.36 -18.54
C SER A 345 20.09 7.44 -17.80
N HIS A 346 20.47 7.01 -16.59
CA HIS A 346 19.59 6.21 -15.75
C HIS A 346 18.35 7.02 -15.31
N ALA A 347 18.56 8.25 -14.83
CA ALA A 347 17.45 9.12 -14.43
C ALA A 347 16.50 9.42 -15.59
N ALA A 348 17.04 9.67 -16.79
CA ALA A 348 16.24 9.91 -18.00
C ALA A 348 15.38 8.71 -18.37
N ALA A 349 15.95 7.49 -18.35
CA ALA A 349 15.20 6.28 -18.64
C ALA A 349 14.05 6.07 -17.64
N TYR A 350 14.27 6.35 -16.37
CA TYR A 350 13.23 6.27 -15.32
C TYR A 350 12.19 7.37 -15.44
N ALA A 351 12.61 8.61 -15.78
CA ALA A 351 11.71 9.73 -16.00
C ALA A 351 10.76 9.50 -17.17
N VAL A 352 11.23 8.85 -18.25
CA VAL A 352 10.38 8.42 -19.35
C VAL A 352 9.28 7.47 -18.86
N VAL A 353 9.62 6.48 -18.04
CA VAL A 353 8.62 5.55 -17.48
C VAL A 353 7.68 6.27 -16.52
N SER A 354 8.19 7.19 -15.70
CA SER A 354 7.36 8.02 -14.81
C SER A 354 6.37 8.85 -15.61
N TYR A 355 6.84 9.49 -16.67
CA TYR A 355 6.00 10.30 -17.55
C TYR A 355 4.95 9.47 -18.28
N GLN A 356 5.31 8.29 -18.79
CA GLN A 356 4.36 7.37 -19.43
C GLN A 356 3.25 6.94 -18.46
N THR A 357 3.58 6.65 -17.21
CA THR A 357 2.57 6.33 -16.19
C THR A 357 1.69 7.53 -15.84
N ALA A 358 2.27 8.74 -15.78
CA ALA A 358 1.51 9.97 -15.58
C ALA A 358 0.59 10.29 -16.75
N TYR A 359 1.06 10.12 -17.97
CA TYR A 359 0.27 10.29 -19.20
C TYR A 359 -0.95 9.36 -19.22
N LEU A 360 -0.74 8.08 -18.95
CA LEU A 360 -1.83 7.09 -18.86
C LEU A 360 -2.81 7.44 -17.73
N LYS A 361 -2.30 7.83 -16.56
CA LYS A 361 -3.15 8.24 -15.44
C LYS A 361 -3.99 9.47 -15.76
N TYR A 362 -3.44 10.43 -16.52
CA TYR A 362 -4.14 11.66 -16.87
C TYR A 362 -5.21 11.45 -17.95
N TYR A 363 -4.85 10.78 -19.04
CA TYR A 363 -5.74 10.63 -20.20
C TYR A 363 -6.62 9.38 -20.17
N TYR A 364 -6.17 8.30 -19.49
CA TYR A 364 -6.82 6.99 -19.41
C TYR A 364 -6.84 6.46 -17.98
N PRO A 365 -7.43 7.24 -17.05
CA PRO A 365 -7.32 6.94 -15.61
C PRO A 365 -7.95 5.59 -15.23
N VAL A 366 -9.04 5.19 -15.87
CA VAL A 366 -9.74 3.93 -15.58
C VAL A 366 -8.89 2.73 -15.97
N GLU A 367 -8.35 2.74 -17.18
CA GLU A 367 -7.50 1.70 -17.75
C GLU A 367 -6.18 1.58 -16.98
N PHE A 368 -5.57 2.73 -16.67
CA PHE A 368 -4.34 2.77 -15.91
C PHE A 368 -4.51 2.22 -14.49
N MET A 369 -5.53 2.65 -13.77
CA MET A 369 -5.78 2.19 -12.41
C MET A 369 -6.18 0.71 -12.37
N ALA A 370 -6.93 0.21 -13.35
CA ALA A 370 -7.24 -1.21 -13.47
C ALA A 370 -5.97 -2.06 -13.68
N ALA A 371 -5.08 -1.62 -14.58
CA ALA A 371 -3.80 -2.29 -14.82
C ALA A 371 -2.87 -2.23 -13.60
N LEU A 372 -2.84 -1.09 -12.91
CA LEU A 372 -2.04 -0.89 -11.71
C LEU A 372 -2.51 -1.80 -10.55
N MET A 373 -3.81 -1.82 -10.24
CA MET A 373 -4.39 -2.68 -9.23
C MET A 373 -4.17 -4.17 -9.56
N THR A 374 -4.27 -4.56 -10.83
CA THR A 374 -3.95 -5.93 -11.27
C THR A 374 -2.52 -6.31 -10.94
N SER A 375 -1.58 -5.37 -11.04
CA SER A 375 -0.16 -5.63 -10.75
C SER A 375 0.13 -5.88 -9.25
N VAL A 376 -0.77 -5.49 -8.38
CA VAL A 376 -0.67 -5.62 -6.92
C VAL A 376 -1.79 -6.46 -6.31
N VAL A 377 -2.47 -7.26 -7.12
CA VAL A 377 -3.66 -8.03 -6.70
C VAL A 377 -3.40 -8.96 -5.51
N GLU A 378 -2.17 -9.45 -5.36
CA GLU A 378 -1.74 -10.28 -4.22
C GLU A 378 -1.44 -9.47 -2.95
N MET A 379 -1.57 -8.14 -2.98
CA MET A 379 -1.28 -7.21 -1.88
C MET A 379 -2.55 -6.44 -1.47
N PRO A 380 -3.43 -7.02 -0.64
CA PRO A 380 -4.75 -6.45 -0.33
C PRO A 380 -4.70 -5.00 0.17
N ASN A 381 -3.72 -4.66 0.99
CA ASN A 381 -3.55 -3.29 1.50
C ASN A 381 -3.28 -2.27 0.38
N LYS A 382 -2.45 -2.65 -0.62
CA LYS A 382 -2.20 -1.79 -1.78
C LYS A 382 -3.41 -1.69 -2.71
N VAL A 383 -4.16 -2.77 -2.85
CA VAL A 383 -5.44 -2.74 -3.60
C VAL A 383 -6.42 -1.78 -2.92
N ALA A 384 -6.56 -1.84 -1.59
CA ALA A 384 -7.42 -0.94 -0.82
C ALA A 384 -7.01 0.53 -0.97
N GLU A 385 -5.69 0.82 -0.89
CA GLU A 385 -5.13 2.15 -1.10
C GLU A 385 -5.51 2.70 -2.49
N TYR A 386 -5.28 1.92 -3.55
CA TYR A 386 -5.62 2.37 -4.92
C TYR A 386 -7.12 2.45 -5.18
N ILE A 387 -7.95 1.67 -4.50
CA ILE A 387 -9.42 1.84 -4.55
C ILE A 387 -9.82 3.18 -3.92
N SER A 388 -9.20 3.58 -2.81
CA SER A 388 -9.42 4.90 -2.23
C SER A 388 -9.04 6.01 -3.21
N VAL A 389 -7.88 5.89 -3.87
CA VAL A 389 -7.45 6.82 -4.93
C VAL A 389 -8.46 6.85 -6.09
N CYS A 390 -8.97 5.71 -6.55
CA CYS A 390 -10.00 5.65 -7.58
C CYS A 390 -11.28 6.41 -7.17
N ARG A 391 -11.72 6.24 -5.92
CA ARG A 391 -12.89 6.97 -5.39
C ARG A 391 -12.68 8.48 -5.38
N GLN A 392 -11.48 8.95 -4.96
CA GLN A 392 -11.11 10.37 -5.00
C GLN A 392 -11.06 10.91 -6.44
N MET A 393 -10.67 10.08 -7.42
CA MET A 393 -10.70 10.42 -8.84
C MET A 393 -12.11 10.32 -9.47
N GLY A 394 -13.14 9.96 -8.71
CA GLY A 394 -14.49 9.77 -9.23
C GLY A 394 -14.67 8.47 -10.04
N ILE A 395 -13.71 7.53 -9.98
CA ILE A 395 -13.79 6.26 -10.69
C ILE A 395 -14.59 5.26 -9.86
N ARG A 396 -15.64 4.73 -10.45
CA ARG A 396 -16.50 3.73 -9.80
C ARG A 396 -15.85 2.35 -9.85
N ILE A 397 -15.86 1.65 -8.72
CA ILE A 397 -15.46 0.24 -8.63
C ILE A 397 -16.71 -0.63 -8.58
N LEU A 398 -16.85 -1.53 -9.53
CA LEU A 398 -17.94 -2.51 -9.61
C LEU A 398 -17.56 -3.78 -8.84
N PRO A 399 -18.50 -4.47 -8.22
CA PRO A 399 -18.25 -5.73 -7.52
C PRO A 399 -17.70 -6.80 -8.49
N PRO A 400 -17.04 -7.85 -7.96
CA PRO A 400 -16.69 -8.99 -8.80
C PRO A 400 -17.96 -9.61 -9.39
N ASP A 401 -17.84 -10.20 -10.58
CA ASP A 401 -18.96 -10.76 -11.32
C ASP A 401 -18.48 -11.95 -12.15
N ILE A 402 -19.17 -13.09 -12.04
CA ILE A 402 -18.74 -14.32 -12.72
C ILE A 402 -18.93 -14.24 -14.23
N ASN A 403 -19.89 -13.43 -14.70
CA ASN A 403 -20.21 -13.27 -16.12
C ASN A 403 -19.40 -12.15 -16.80
N HIS A 404 -18.93 -11.14 -16.04
CA HIS A 404 -18.18 -10.00 -16.60
C HIS A 404 -16.74 -9.92 -16.10
N GLY A 405 -16.45 -10.51 -14.94
CA GLY A 405 -15.13 -10.50 -14.32
C GLY A 405 -14.12 -11.36 -15.08
N VAL A 406 -12.86 -11.00 -14.95
CA VAL A 406 -11.70 -11.73 -15.46
C VAL A 406 -10.66 -11.89 -14.34
N TYR A 407 -9.52 -12.50 -14.66
CA TYR A 407 -8.45 -12.68 -13.68
C TYR A 407 -8.06 -11.38 -12.96
N GLY A 408 -7.73 -10.32 -13.71
CA GLY A 408 -7.34 -9.01 -13.17
C GLY A 408 -8.52 -8.04 -13.07
N PHE A 409 -8.24 -6.85 -12.55
CA PHE A 409 -9.15 -5.72 -12.66
C PHE A 409 -9.31 -5.36 -14.14
N SER A 410 -10.51 -5.04 -14.56
CA SER A 410 -10.84 -4.76 -15.96
C SER A 410 -11.75 -3.54 -16.09
N VAL A 411 -11.75 -2.95 -17.29
CA VAL A 411 -12.65 -1.83 -17.60
C VAL A 411 -14.00 -2.37 -18.03
N ASP A 412 -15.05 -1.85 -17.42
CA ASP A 412 -16.44 -2.19 -17.69
C ASP A 412 -17.28 -0.91 -17.72
N ASN A 413 -17.66 -0.46 -18.92
CA ASN A 413 -18.47 0.73 -19.16
C ASN A 413 -17.97 1.98 -18.40
N GLY A 414 -16.66 2.29 -18.52
CA GLY A 414 -16.05 3.45 -17.86
C GLY A 414 -15.85 3.32 -16.35
N SER A 415 -16.10 2.14 -15.80
CA SER A 415 -15.88 1.77 -14.40
C SER A 415 -14.83 0.67 -14.32
N ILE A 416 -14.31 0.38 -13.13
CA ILE A 416 -13.38 -0.73 -12.91
C ILE A 416 -14.14 -1.89 -12.29
N ARG A 417 -14.15 -3.06 -12.96
CA ARG A 417 -14.65 -4.32 -12.42
C ARG A 417 -13.61 -4.95 -11.51
N TYR A 418 -14.02 -5.38 -10.31
CA TYR A 418 -13.14 -6.03 -9.33
C TYR A 418 -12.63 -7.37 -9.85
N ALA A 419 -11.33 -7.63 -9.64
CA ALA A 419 -10.66 -8.82 -10.12
C ALA A 419 -11.14 -10.10 -9.41
N LEU A 420 -11.40 -11.16 -10.15
CA LEU A 420 -11.72 -12.46 -9.54
C LEU A 420 -10.53 -13.03 -8.75
N SER A 421 -9.29 -12.73 -9.16
CA SER A 421 -8.07 -13.16 -8.45
C SER A 421 -7.85 -12.45 -7.11
N ALA A 422 -8.52 -11.34 -6.86
CA ALA A 422 -8.47 -10.67 -5.57
C ALA A 422 -9.38 -11.31 -4.51
N ILE A 423 -10.21 -12.28 -4.90
CA ILE A 423 -11.01 -13.08 -3.97
C ILE A 423 -10.11 -14.15 -3.34
N LYS A 424 -10.04 -14.18 -2.01
CA LYS A 424 -9.19 -15.13 -1.28
C LYS A 424 -9.47 -16.59 -1.64
N SER A 425 -8.42 -17.39 -1.70
CA SER A 425 -8.45 -18.84 -1.90
C SER A 425 -8.96 -19.29 -3.28
N ILE A 426 -8.94 -18.43 -4.29
CA ILE A 426 -9.26 -18.80 -5.67
C ILE A 426 -7.99 -18.71 -6.51
N GLY A 427 -7.49 -19.85 -6.97
CA GLY A 427 -6.25 -19.92 -7.74
C GLY A 427 -6.42 -19.48 -9.19
N ARG A 428 -5.35 -19.02 -9.80
CA ARG A 428 -5.33 -18.59 -11.20
C ARG A 428 -5.89 -19.62 -12.20
N PRO A 429 -5.52 -20.93 -12.12
CA PRO A 429 -6.05 -21.92 -13.06
C PRO A 429 -7.58 -22.05 -12.99
N VAL A 430 -8.16 -21.93 -11.79
CA VAL A 430 -9.62 -21.99 -11.58
C VAL A 430 -10.30 -20.82 -12.27
N ILE A 431 -9.77 -19.60 -12.09
CA ILE A 431 -10.34 -18.38 -12.71
C ILE A 431 -10.24 -18.45 -14.23
N GLU A 432 -9.08 -18.84 -14.76
CA GLU A 432 -8.86 -18.99 -16.21
C GLU A 432 -9.78 -20.06 -16.80
N GLY A 433 -10.05 -21.14 -16.06
CA GLY A 433 -11.01 -22.16 -16.45
C GLY A 433 -12.44 -21.65 -16.49
N ILE A 434 -12.90 -20.95 -15.45
CA ILE A 434 -14.24 -20.34 -15.38
C ILE A 434 -14.45 -19.35 -16.53
N VAL A 435 -13.45 -18.48 -16.81
CA VAL A 435 -13.53 -17.48 -17.87
C VAL A 435 -13.59 -18.16 -19.26
N ARG A 436 -12.75 -19.17 -19.49
CA ARG A 436 -12.74 -19.92 -20.76
C ARG A 436 -14.08 -20.63 -20.99
N GLU A 437 -14.60 -21.34 -19.96
CA GLU A 437 -15.87 -22.03 -20.06
C GLU A 437 -17.03 -21.09 -20.40
N ARG A 438 -17.00 -19.88 -19.81
CA ARG A 438 -17.95 -18.81 -20.14
C ARG A 438 -17.79 -18.32 -21.58
N GLU A 439 -16.57 -18.13 -22.06
CA GLU A 439 -16.29 -17.65 -23.43
C GLU A 439 -16.70 -18.67 -24.49
N GLU A 440 -16.56 -19.97 -24.19
CA GLU A 440 -16.90 -21.06 -25.12
C GLU A 440 -18.40 -21.39 -25.14
N HIS A 441 -19.09 -21.31 -23.98
CA HIS A 441 -20.46 -21.79 -23.82
C HIS A 441 -21.47 -20.71 -23.39
N GLY A 442 -21.04 -19.42 -23.37
CA GLY A 442 -21.90 -18.29 -22.98
C GLY A 442 -22.03 -18.09 -21.48
N GLU A 443 -22.76 -17.05 -21.08
CA GLU A 443 -22.95 -16.65 -19.70
C GLU A 443 -23.61 -17.73 -18.84
N TYR A 444 -23.29 -17.71 -17.54
CA TYR A 444 -23.94 -18.55 -16.55
C TYR A 444 -25.29 -17.96 -16.18
N THR A 445 -26.33 -18.78 -16.18
CA THR A 445 -27.71 -18.34 -15.92
C THR A 445 -28.21 -18.69 -14.51
N SER A 446 -27.66 -19.76 -13.91
CA SER A 446 -28.03 -20.21 -12.57
C SER A 446 -26.82 -20.73 -11.80
N LEU A 447 -26.97 -20.83 -10.46
CA LEU A 447 -25.96 -21.42 -9.59
C LEU A 447 -25.67 -22.88 -9.98
N LYS A 448 -26.70 -23.67 -10.33
CA LYS A 448 -26.57 -25.05 -10.76
C LYS A 448 -25.73 -25.14 -12.03
N THR A 449 -26.07 -24.39 -13.08
CA THR A 449 -25.33 -24.39 -14.35
C THR A 449 -23.87 -23.94 -14.15
N PHE A 450 -23.62 -22.95 -13.29
CA PHE A 450 -22.27 -22.53 -12.95
C PHE A 450 -21.45 -23.66 -12.33
N ILE A 451 -22.04 -24.38 -11.34
CA ILE A 451 -21.35 -25.46 -10.65
C ILE A 451 -21.15 -26.63 -11.60
N GLU A 452 -22.17 -27.05 -12.36
CA GLU A 452 -22.10 -28.17 -13.32
C GLU A 452 -20.98 -28.01 -14.34
N ARG A 453 -20.92 -26.83 -14.97
CA ARG A 453 -19.94 -26.52 -16.02
C ARG A 453 -18.50 -26.41 -15.49
N ASN A 454 -18.33 -26.17 -14.19
CA ASN A 454 -17.00 -25.94 -13.59
C ASN A 454 -16.61 -26.99 -12.53
N ILE A 455 -17.40 -28.06 -12.31
CA ILE A 455 -17.27 -29.00 -11.18
C ILE A 455 -15.87 -29.60 -11.04
N ASP A 456 -15.14 -29.79 -12.16
CA ASP A 456 -13.80 -30.38 -12.16
C ASP A 456 -12.70 -29.39 -11.68
N GLN A 457 -13.02 -28.10 -11.62
CA GLN A 457 -12.08 -27.02 -11.31
C GLN A 457 -12.37 -26.33 -9.98
N ILE A 458 -13.63 -26.43 -9.50
CA ILE A 458 -14.09 -25.76 -8.29
C ILE A 458 -14.32 -26.73 -7.13
N ASN A 459 -14.22 -26.23 -5.92
CA ASN A 459 -14.59 -26.95 -4.70
C ASN A 459 -15.54 -26.10 -3.84
N LYS A 460 -16.05 -26.68 -2.76
CA LYS A 460 -17.00 -26.01 -1.84
C LYS A 460 -16.50 -24.65 -1.37
N ARG A 461 -15.21 -24.52 -1.04
CA ARG A 461 -14.60 -23.27 -0.57
C ARG A 461 -14.55 -22.19 -1.65
N VAL A 462 -14.30 -22.57 -2.90
CA VAL A 462 -14.29 -21.61 -4.03
C VAL A 462 -15.69 -21.03 -4.23
N VAL A 463 -16.71 -21.89 -4.26
CA VAL A 463 -18.12 -21.44 -4.45
C VAL A 463 -18.56 -20.57 -3.28
N GLU A 464 -18.27 -20.97 -2.04
CA GLU A 464 -18.55 -20.19 -0.84
C GLU A 464 -17.93 -18.79 -0.93
N ASN A 465 -16.65 -18.68 -1.28
CA ASN A 465 -15.97 -17.38 -1.39
C ASN A 465 -16.50 -16.53 -2.54
N LEU A 466 -16.92 -17.13 -3.66
CA LEU A 466 -17.59 -16.42 -4.75
C LEU A 466 -18.95 -15.85 -4.31
N ILE A 467 -19.74 -16.61 -3.53
CA ILE A 467 -21.01 -16.13 -2.96
C ILE A 467 -20.74 -14.99 -1.98
N LYS A 468 -19.81 -15.17 -1.01
CA LYS A 468 -19.45 -14.15 -0.02
C LYS A 468 -18.96 -12.86 -0.68
N ALA A 469 -18.17 -12.97 -1.74
CA ALA A 469 -17.67 -11.82 -2.50
C ALA A 469 -18.74 -11.10 -3.35
N GLY A 470 -19.90 -11.72 -3.54
CA GLY A 470 -20.92 -11.22 -4.45
C GLY A 470 -20.68 -11.49 -5.92
N ALA A 471 -19.68 -12.30 -6.25
CA ALA A 471 -19.35 -12.63 -7.65
C ALA A 471 -20.46 -13.42 -8.38
N LEU A 472 -21.38 -14.03 -7.63
CA LEU A 472 -22.52 -14.76 -8.14
C LEU A 472 -23.83 -13.99 -8.01
N ASP A 473 -23.80 -12.69 -7.64
CA ASP A 473 -25.03 -11.89 -7.47
C ASP A 473 -25.78 -11.64 -8.79
N CYS A 474 -25.10 -11.79 -9.94
CA CYS A 474 -25.73 -11.77 -11.26
C CYS A 474 -26.64 -13.00 -11.54
N LEU A 475 -26.51 -14.09 -10.77
CA LEU A 475 -27.32 -15.27 -10.88
C LEU A 475 -28.56 -15.19 -10.00
N GLU A 476 -29.61 -15.96 -10.35
CA GLU A 476 -30.86 -16.00 -9.61
C GLU A 476 -30.68 -16.31 -8.11
N GLY A 477 -31.48 -15.67 -7.27
CA GLY A 477 -31.48 -15.80 -5.81
C GLY A 477 -30.47 -14.87 -5.11
N ASN A 478 -30.68 -14.66 -3.82
CA ASN A 478 -29.82 -13.85 -2.97
C ASN A 478 -28.65 -14.68 -2.38
N ARG A 479 -27.70 -14.04 -1.71
CA ARG A 479 -26.51 -14.71 -1.14
C ARG A 479 -26.89 -15.75 -0.09
N ASN A 480 -27.88 -15.48 0.77
CA ASN A 480 -28.32 -16.40 1.80
C ASN A 480 -28.94 -17.67 1.21
N GLN A 481 -29.77 -17.53 0.18
CA GLN A 481 -30.33 -18.66 -0.55
C GLN A 481 -29.24 -19.52 -1.19
N LYS A 482 -28.28 -18.91 -1.88
CA LYS A 482 -27.16 -19.62 -2.51
C LYS A 482 -26.28 -20.34 -1.49
N MET A 483 -26.01 -19.69 -0.34
CA MET A 483 -25.22 -20.30 0.75
C MET A 483 -25.93 -21.53 1.37
N THR A 484 -27.25 -21.56 1.35
CA THR A 484 -28.01 -22.69 1.89
C THR A 484 -27.93 -23.93 0.98
N VAL A 485 -27.88 -23.74 -0.34
CA VAL A 485 -28.05 -24.86 -1.30
C VAL A 485 -26.78 -25.31 -2.02
N TYR A 486 -25.71 -24.47 -2.08
CA TYR A 486 -24.54 -24.75 -2.92
C TYR A 486 -23.85 -26.07 -2.61
N THR A 487 -23.81 -26.49 -1.33
CA THR A 487 -23.19 -27.76 -0.93
C THR A 487 -23.99 -28.94 -1.43
N GLN A 488 -25.32 -28.87 -1.36
CA GLN A 488 -26.22 -29.93 -1.86
C GLN A 488 -26.11 -30.07 -3.38
N ILE A 489 -26.02 -28.95 -4.10
CA ILE A 489 -25.82 -28.94 -5.56
C ILE A 489 -24.51 -29.61 -5.92
N ILE A 490 -23.41 -29.26 -5.27
CA ILE A 490 -22.08 -29.86 -5.52
C ILE A 490 -22.13 -31.40 -5.24
N ASP A 491 -22.74 -31.80 -4.13
CA ASP A 491 -22.78 -33.22 -3.73
C ASP A 491 -23.64 -34.01 -4.70
N SER A 492 -24.80 -33.49 -5.15
CA SER A 492 -25.65 -34.11 -6.16
C SER A 492 -24.88 -34.31 -7.49
N ILE A 493 -24.25 -33.26 -8.02
CA ILE A 493 -23.52 -33.35 -9.29
C ILE A 493 -22.35 -34.34 -9.20
N ASN A 494 -21.65 -34.39 -8.06
CA ASN A 494 -20.58 -35.37 -7.86
C ASN A 494 -21.09 -36.80 -7.78
N GLN A 495 -22.29 -37.04 -7.23
CA GLN A 495 -22.92 -38.35 -7.22
C GLN A 495 -23.31 -38.77 -8.63
N ASP A 496 -23.95 -37.90 -9.39
CA ASP A 496 -24.36 -38.15 -10.77
C ASP A 496 -23.14 -38.49 -11.66
N LYS A 497 -22.04 -37.75 -11.53
CA LYS A 497 -20.79 -38.06 -12.24
C LYS A 497 -20.22 -39.44 -11.89
N LYS A 498 -20.25 -39.84 -10.61
CA LYS A 498 -19.76 -41.15 -10.18
C LYS A 498 -20.60 -42.29 -10.77
N HIS A 499 -21.93 -42.10 -10.83
CA HIS A 499 -22.83 -43.10 -11.43
C HIS A 499 -22.61 -43.22 -12.94
N THR A 500 -22.44 -42.09 -13.65
CA THR A 500 -22.18 -42.10 -15.09
C THR A 500 -20.83 -42.76 -15.42
N MET A 501 -19.76 -42.48 -14.64
CA MET A 501 -18.44 -43.12 -14.83
C MET A 501 -18.48 -44.67 -14.55
N ALA A 502 -19.38 -45.11 -13.67
CA ALA A 502 -19.56 -46.55 -13.38
C ALA A 502 -20.39 -47.28 -14.44
N GLY A 503 -20.86 -46.61 -15.49
CA GLY A 503 -21.70 -47.19 -16.56
C GLY A 503 -23.10 -47.58 -16.08
N GLN A 504 -23.52 -47.13 -14.89
CA GLN A 504 -24.87 -47.32 -14.38
C GLN A 504 -25.73 -46.13 -14.80
N LEU A 505 -26.75 -46.41 -15.63
CA LEU A 505 -27.81 -45.43 -15.88
C LEU A 505 -28.55 -45.21 -14.56
N SER A 506 -28.61 -43.94 -14.12
CA SER A 506 -29.43 -43.55 -12.97
C SER A 506 -30.90 -43.76 -13.32
N LEU A 507 -31.71 -44.12 -12.34
CA LEU A 507 -33.17 -44.16 -12.50
C LEU A 507 -33.73 -42.82 -12.98
N PHE A 508 -32.99 -41.73 -12.69
CA PHE A 508 -33.28 -40.35 -13.13
C PHE A 508 -32.99 -40.10 -14.63
N ASP A 509 -32.07 -40.85 -15.26
CA ASP A 509 -31.80 -40.70 -16.71
C ASP A 509 -32.98 -41.22 -17.54
N ILE A 510 -33.79 -42.13 -16.97
CA ILE A 510 -34.91 -42.78 -17.61
C ILE A 510 -36.25 -42.10 -17.24
N ALA A 511 -36.28 -41.24 -16.21
CA ALA A 511 -37.48 -40.57 -15.76
C ALA A 511 -37.94 -39.48 -16.76
N PRO A 512 -39.26 -39.29 -16.96
CA PRO A 512 -39.80 -38.19 -17.75
C PRO A 512 -39.32 -36.81 -17.23
N GLU A 513 -39.18 -35.84 -18.10
CA GLU A 513 -38.70 -34.49 -17.74
C GLU A 513 -39.56 -33.77 -16.68
N GLU A 514 -40.82 -34.14 -16.58
CA GLU A 514 -41.77 -33.62 -15.57
C GLU A 514 -41.43 -34.12 -14.17
N ASP A 515 -41.00 -35.38 -14.04
CA ASP A 515 -40.60 -36.01 -12.77
C ASP A 515 -39.19 -35.50 -12.33
N LYS A 516 -38.32 -35.17 -13.28
CA LYS A 516 -36.99 -34.57 -13.01
C LYS A 516 -37.12 -33.21 -12.34
N LYS A 517 -38.12 -32.39 -12.66
CA LYS A 517 -38.39 -31.10 -12.05
C LYS A 517 -38.82 -31.18 -10.58
N GLU A 518 -39.37 -32.29 -10.14
CA GLU A 518 -39.81 -32.49 -8.76
C GLU A 518 -38.64 -32.72 -7.79
N PHE A 519 -37.51 -33.19 -8.33
CA PHE A 519 -36.27 -33.46 -7.60
C PHE A 519 -35.19 -32.36 -7.78
N GLU A 520 -35.50 -31.28 -8.49
CA GLU A 520 -34.59 -30.15 -8.59
C GLU A 520 -34.44 -29.47 -7.24
N ILE A 521 -33.16 -29.22 -6.85
CA ILE A 521 -32.85 -28.46 -5.65
C ILE A 521 -33.40 -27.02 -5.82
N ARG A 522 -34.55 -26.76 -5.18
CA ARG A 522 -35.19 -25.42 -5.24
C ARG A 522 -34.51 -24.45 -4.32
N MET A 523 -34.40 -23.16 -4.76
CA MET A 523 -33.95 -22.10 -3.90
C MET A 523 -34.90 -21.94 -2.72
N PRO A 524 -34.43 -21.94 -1.46
CA PRO A 524 -35.26 -21.75 -0.29
C PRO A 524 -35.85 -20.35 -0.24
N GLN A 525 -37.01 -20.21 0.40
CA GLN A 525 -37.55 -18.89 0.71
C GLN A 525 -36.80 -18.31 1.93
N ALA A 526 -35.68 -17.63 1.68
CA ALA A 526 -34.90 -16.97 2.69
C ALA A 526 -34.64 -15.51 2.29
N ALA A 527 -34.80 -14.59 3.25
CA ALA A 527 -34.42 -13.21 3.06
C ALA A 527 -32.90 -13.09 2.92
N GLU A 528 -32.45 -12.00 2.27
CA GLU A 528 -31.01 -11.72 2.18
C GLU A 528 -30.41 -11.48 3.57
N TYR A 529 -29.10 -11.73 3.69
CA TYR A 529 -28.36 -11.39 4.89
C TYR A 529 -28.47 -9.89 5.25
N PRO A 530 -28.46 -9.56 6.54
CA PRO A 530 -28.31 -8.17 6.97
C PRO A 530 -27.08 -7.53 6.31
N LYS A 531 -27.18 -6.24 5.98
CA LYS A 531 -26.09 -5.51 5.30
C LYS A 531 -24.76 -5.64 6.02
N GLU A 532 -24.75 -5.69 7.34
CA GLU A 532 -23.53 -5.89 8.15
C GLU A 532 -22.87 -7.23 7.90
N THR A 533 -23.67 -8.29 7.80
CA THR A 533 -23.16 -9.64 7.48
C THR A 533 -22.55 -9.66 6.09
N ILE A 534 -23.18 -9.01 5.11
CA ILE A 534 -22.65 -8.88 3.75
C ILE A 534 -21.29 -8.15 3.76
N LEU A 535 -21.21 -7.03 4.49
CA LEU A 535 -19.96 -6.27 4.61
C LEU A 535 -18.87 -7.09 5.33
N THR A 536 -19.23 -7.89 6.34
CA THR A 536 -18.31 -8.81 7.01
C THR A 536 -17.79 -9.87 6.04
N PHE A 537 -18.64 -10.44 5.20
CA PHE A 537 -18.22 -11.39 4.15
C PHE A 537 -17.29 -10.74 3.14
N GLU A 538 -17.60 -9.54 2.67
CA GLU A 538 -16.73 -8.81 1.75
C GLU A 538 -15.35 -8.55 2.39
N LYS A 539 -15.29 -8.07 3.63
CA LYS A 539 -14.04 -7.84 4.36
C LYS A 539 -13.23 -9.15 4.52
N GLU A 540 -13.91 -10.26 4.84
CA GLU A 540 -13.29 -11.57 4.98
C GLU A 540 -12.60 -12.03 3.69
N VAL A 541 -13.31 -11.98 2.55
CA VAL A 541 -12.85 -12.59 1.29
C VAL A 541 -12.19 -11.62 0.32
N LEU A 542 -12.52 -10.31 0.36
CA LEU A 542 -11.92 -9.27 -0.49
C LEU A 542 -10.87 -8.43 0.25
N GLY A 543 -10.92 -8.40 1.59
CA GLY A 543 -10.10 -7.51 2.42
C GLY A 543 -10.59 -6.07 2.49
N ILE A 544 -11.67 -5.72 1.79
CA ILE A 544 -12.27 -4.38 1.72
C ILE A 544 -13.78 -4.45 1.79
N TYR A 545 -14.44 -3.30 2.04
CA TYR A 545 -15.87 -3.12 1.92
C TYR A 545 -16.21 -2.56 0.52
N LEU A 546 -17.03 -3.28 -0.24
CA LEU A 546 -17.33 -2.94 -1.63
C LEU A 546 -18.76 -2.40 -1.80
N SER A 547 -19.75 -3.06 -1.18
CA SER A 547 -21.18 -2.75 -1.34
C SER A 547 -21.67 -1.61 -0.44
N GLY A 548 -20.81 -1.05 0.41
CA GLY A 548 -21.14 0.05 1.32
C GLY A 548 -20.03 0.27 2.34
N HIS A 549 -20.27 1.11 3.32
CA HIS A 549 -19.33 1.37 4.40
C HIS A 549 -20.00 1.03 5.76
N PRO A 550 -19.28 0.38 6.72
CA PRO A 550 -19.85 0.06 8.03
C PRO A 550 -20.37 1.27 8.80
N LEU A 551 -19.82 2.46 8.52
CA LEU A 551 -20.22 3.72 9.14
C LEU A 551 -21.45 4.38 8.50
N GLU A 552 -21.96 3.87 7.38
CA GLU A 552 -23.08 4.50 6.66
C GLU A 552 -24.31 4.65 7.55
N ARG A 553 -24.62 3.64 8.37
CA ARG A 553 -25.74 3.69 9.32
C ARG A 553 -25.58 4.76 10.41
N TYR A 554 -24.34 5.16 10.68
CA TYR A 554 -24.01 6.17 11.70
C TYR A 554 -23.88 7.58 11.12
N ARG A 555 -24.09 7.76 9.81
CA ARG A 555 -23.93 9.05 9.11
C ARG A 555 -24.61 10.20 9.85
N ASN A 556 -25.90 10.06 10.18
CA ASN A 556 -26.66 11.11 10.87
C ASN A 556 -26.13 11.43 12.27
N MET A 557 -25.60 10.43 12.97
CA MET A 557 -24.97 10.61 14.29
C MET A 557 -23.63 11.32 14.13
N MET A 558 -22.81 10.88 13.18
CA MET A 558 -21.51 11.48 12.89
C MET A 558 -21.67 12.96 12.51
N GLU A 559 -22.55 13.30 11.57
CA GLU A 559 -22.79 14.69 11.13
C GLU A 559 -23.19 15.64 12.26
N LYS A 560 -23.82 15.13 13.32
CA LYS A 560 -24.20 15.93 14.49
C LYS A 560 -23.08 16.08 15.52
N MET A 561 -22.15 15.15 15.56
CA MET A 561 -21.14 15.05 16.61
C MET A 561 -19.75 15.52 16.19
N ILE A 562 -19.39 15.32 14.91
CA ILE A 562 -18.08 15.70 14.40
C ILE A 562 -17.98 17.21 14.20
N SER A 563 -16.82 17.75 14.48
CA SER A 563 -16.47 19.14 14.14
C SER A 563 -15.47 19.24 13.00
N ALA A 564 -14.90 18.11 12.58
CA ALA A 564 -14.05 18.00 11.42
C ALA A 564 -14.18 16.60 10.80
N LYS A 565 -14.10 16.52 9.47
CA LYS A 565 -14.02 15.26 8.71
C LYS A 565 -12.56 14.88 8.53
N THR A 566 -12.30 13.63 8.18
CA THR A 566 -10.95 13.20 7.88
C THR A 566 -10.36 13.89 6.64
N SER A 567 -11.20 14.28 5.67
CA SER A 567 -10.81 15.09 4.52
C SER A 567 -10.20 16.43 4.89
N ASP A 568 -10.68 17.06 5.95
CA ASP A 568 -10.27 18.42 6.35
C ASP A 568 -8.82 18.48 6.85
N PHE A 569 -8.24 17.31 7.17
CA PHE A 569 -6.84 17.14 7.56
C PHE A 569 -5.88 17.03 6.37
N GLN A 570 -6.43 16.82 5.17
CA GLN A 570 -5.63 16.77 3.95
C GLN A 570 -5.45 18.19 3.39
N PRO A 571 -4.32 18.49 2.78
CA PRO A 571 -4.14 19.76 2.09
C PRO A 571 -5.21 19.91 0.99
N ASP A 572 -5.89 21.05 0.97
CA ASP A 572 -6.82 21.40 -0.10
C ASP A 572 -6.11 21.45 -1.47
N ASP A 573 -6.82 21.07 -2.51
CA ASP A 573 -6.25 20.89 -3.83
C ASP A 573 -5.79 22.20 -4.50
N GLU A 574 -6.43 23.32 -4.19
CA GLU A 574 -6.15 24.63 -4.79
C GLU A 574 -5.18 25.45 -3.93
N THR A 575 -5.37 25.42 -2.63
CA THR A 575 -4.61 26.25 -1.68
C THR A 575 -3.40 25.54 -1.07
N GLY A 576 -3.37 24.20 -1.10
CA GLY A 576 -2.33 23.39 -0.46
C GLY A 576 -2.40 23.36 1.08
N ILE A 577 -3.41 24.02 1.68
CA ILE A 577 -3.56 24.20 3.13
C ILE A 577 -4.73 23.34 3.62
N PRO A 578 -4.58 22.54 4.70
CA PRO A 578 -5.69 21.85 5.33
C PRO A 578 -6.75 22.83 5.85
N GLU A 579 -8.02 22.42 5.87
CA GLU A 579 -9.09 23.21 6.47
C GLU A 579 -8.98 23.34 8.00
N VAL A 580 -8.28 22.39 8.63
CA VAL A 580 -7.98 22.44 10.07
C VAL A 580 -6.62 23.12 10.31
N TYR A 581 -6.51 23.89 11.42
CA TYR A 581 -5.28 24.59 11.79
C TYR A 581 -4.61 24.00 13.03
N ASP A 582 -3.32 24.28 13.21
CA ASP A 582 -2.53 23.73 14.31
C ASP A 582 -3.11 24.07 15.69
N ASN A 583 -3.06 23.11 16.61
CA ASN A 583 -3.66 23.16 17.94
C ASN A 583 -5.20 23.33 18.01
N GLN A 584 -5.91 23.27 16.89
CA GLN A 584 -7.37 23.29 16.88
C GLN A 584 -7.93 22.04 17.59
N LYS A 585 -8.89 22.24 18.47
CA LYS A 585 -9.61 21.13 19.11
C LYS A 585 -10.78 20.69 18.23
N VAL A 586 -10.77 19.43 17.85
CA VAL A 586 -11.79 18.84 16.98
C VAL A 586 -12.28 17.51 17.51
N ILE A 587 -13.47 17.12 17.04
CA ILE A 587 -14.02 15.79 17.19
C ILE A 587 -14.13 15.16 15.82
N VAL A 588 -13.49 14.01 15.64
CA VAL A 588 -13.56 13.17 14.45
C VAL A 588 -14.31 11.90 14.82
N GLY A 589 -15.19 11.43 13.95
CA GLY A 589 -15.87 10.13 14.10
C GLY A 589 -15.39 9.17 13.02
N GLY A 590 -15.07 7.94 13.38
CA GLY A 590 -14.56 6.98 12.40
C GLY A 590 -14.38 5.58 12.97
N MET A 591 -13.79 4.72 12.14
CA MET A 591 -13.41 3.35 12.45
C MET A 591 -11.89 3.21 12.38
N ILE A 592 -11.29 2.51 13.32
CA ILE A 592 -9.85 2.21 13.30
C ILE A 592 -9.60 1.14 12.25
N THR A 593 -8.84 1.48 11.21
CA THR A 593 -8.46 0.54 10.13
C THR A 593 -7.05 -0.03 10.29
N ASP A 594 -6.17 0.67 11.02
CA ASP A 594 -4.82 0.20 11.32
C ASP A 594 -4.35 0.72 12.67
N LYS A 595 -3.55 -0.08 13.36
CA LYS A 595 -2.96 0.26 14.66
C LYS A 595 -1.50 -0.17 14.72
N THR A 596 -0.61 0.81 14.74
CA THR A 596 0.82 0.59 14.94
C THR A 596 1.25 1.02 16.34
N ILE A 597 1.82 0.10 17.12
CA ILE A 597 2.38 0.40 18.44
C ILE A 597 3.86 0.76 18.31
N LYS A 598 4.27 1.86 18.95
CA LYS A 598 5.67 2.28 19.06
C LYS A 598 6.03 2.57 20.52
N TYR A 599 7.32 2.51 20.78
CA TYR A 599 7.87 2.87 22.09
C TYR A 599 8.60 4.21 22.00
N THR A 600 8.35 5.09 22.97
CA THR A 600 9.05 6.37 23.08
C THR A 600 10.50 6.16 23.55
N LYS A 601 11.33 7.20 23.46
CA LYS A 601 12.71 7.18 23.99
C LYS A 601 12.78 6.82 25.48
N ASN A 602 11.69 7.07 26.22
CA ASN A 602 11.55 6.74 27.65
C ASN A 602 10.79 5.41 27.85
N ASN A 603 10.72 4.59 26.82
CA ASN A 603 10.14 3.25 26.81
C ASN A 603 8.65 3.16 27.20
N LYS A 604 7.92 4.23 27.04
CA LYS A 604 6.47 4.23 27.23
C LYS A 604 5.80 3.88 25.91
N VAL A 605 4.72 3.09 25.98
CA VAL A 605 3.93 2.67 24.83
C VAL A 605 3.14 3.84 24.28
N MET A 606 3.21 4.06 22.98
CA MET A 606 2.35 4.97 22.23
C MET A 606 1.80 4.25 21.00
N ALA A 607 0.71 4.76 20.44
CA ALA A 607 0.12 4.18 19.25
C ALA A 607 -0.07 5.24 18.15
N PHE A 608 0.01 4.78 16.92
CA PHE A 608 -0.44 5.48 15.73
C PHE A 608 -1.63 4.70 15.18
N LEU A 609 -2.74 5.37 15.00
CA LEU A 609 -3.95 4.79 14.47
C LEU A 609 -4.26 5.43 13.12
N THR A 610 -4.76 4.65 12.19
CA THR A 610 -5.43 5.17 11.01
C THR A 610 -6.93 5.08 11.26
N VAL A 611 -7.59 6.22 11.26
CA VAL A 611 -9.03 6.32 11.46
C VAL A 611 -9.67 6.71 10.13
N GLU A 612 -10.60 5.87 9.66
CA GLU A 612 -11.36 6.03 8.42
C GLU A 612 -12.78 6.51 8.75
N ASP A 613 -13.25 7.54 8.05
CA ASP A 613 -14.64 7.94 8.03
C ASP A 613 -15.30 7.64 6.67
N LEU A 614 -16.39 8.33 6.32
CA LEU A 614 -17.09 8.13 5.06
C LEU A 614 -16.42 8.79 3.85
N VAL A 615 -15.41 9.65 4.08
CA VAL A 615 -14.80 10.49 3.03
C VAL A 615 -13.28 10.34 2.92
N GLY A 616 -12.62 9.83 3.96
CA GLY A 616 -11.17 9.66 3.92
C GLY A 616 -10.59 9.03 5.18
N THR A 617 -9.29 9.27 5.42
CA THR A 617 -8.56 8.75 6.57
C THR A 617 -7.73 9.85 7.23
N VAL A 618 -7.52 9.74 8.54
CA VAL A 618 -6.63 10.60 9.32
C VAL A 618 -5.72 9.77 10.21
N GLU A 619 -4.45 10.17 10.33
CA GLU A 619 -3.53 9.60 11.29
C GLU A 619 -3.78 10.19 12.68
N VAL A 620 -4.01 9.33 13.67
CA VAL A 620 -4.22 9.71 15.07
C VAL A 620 -3.03 9.26 15.90
N VAL A 621 -2.41 10.21 16.57
CA VAL A 621 -1.27 9.95 17.49
C VAL A 621 -1.79 9.83 18.90
N VAL A 622 -1.50 8.71 19.57
CA VAL A 622 -1.90 8.44 20.93
C VAL A 622 -0.66 8.38 21.81
N PHE A 623 -0.44 9.45 22.58
CA PHE A 623 0.69 9.52 23.50
C PHE A 623 0.54 8.58 24.69
N PRO A 624 1.64 8.21 25.37
CA PRO A 624 1.63 7.16 26.41
C PRO A 624 0.60 7.37 27.51
N ARG A 625 0.47 8.60 28.01
CA ARG A 625 -0.47 8.93 29.10
C ARG A 625 -1.93 8.65 28.71
N ASP A 626 -2.27 8.90 27.45
CA ASP A 626 -3.64 8.75 26.98
C ASP A 626 -3.86 7.32 26.46
N TYR A 627 -2.80 6.66 25.94
CA TYR A 627 -2.84 5.25 25.60
C TYR A 627 -3.15 4.36 26.82
N GLU A 628 -2.52 4.57 27.95
CA GLU A 628 -2.80 3.83 29.20
C GLU A 628 -4.28 3.87 29.62
N LYS A 629 -4.98 4.99 29.32
CA LYS A 629 -6.40 5.19 29.68
C LYS A 629 -7.37 4.54 28.70
N CYS A 630 -7.02 4.51 27.43
CA CYS A 630 -7.99 4.17 26.36
C CYS A 630 -7.60 2.94 25.52
N GLN A 631 -6.49 2.25 25.82
CA GLN A 631 -6.00 1.11 25.04
C GLN A 631 -7.06 0.02 24.80
N MET A 632 -7.98 -0.17 25.75
CA MET A 632 -9.06 -1.17 25.67
C MET A 632 -10.08 -0.84 24.57
N PHE A 633 -10.21 0.42 24.17
CA PHE A 633 -11.13 0.87 23.13
C PHE A 633 -10.47 0.96 21.76
N LEU A 634 -9.12 0.93 21.70
CA LEU A 634 -8.34 1.16 20.48
C LEU A 634 -8.02 -0.16 19.77
N ASN A 635 -9.05 -0.89 19.35
CA ASN A 635 -8.89 -2.11 18.56
C ASN A 635 -9.20 -1.83 17.09
N GLU A 636 -8.64 -2.61 16.18
CA GLU A 636 -9.04 -2.58 14.77
C GLU A 636 -10.55 -2.84 14.65
N ASP A 637 -11.19 -2.21 13.69
CA ASP A 637 -12.64 -2.18 13.45
C ASP A 637 -13.48 -1.51 14.57
N ALA A 638 -12.87 -0.97 15.63
CA ALA A 638 -13.59 -0.19 16.64
C ALA A 638 -14.13 1.12 16.03
N ARG A 639 -15.41 1.38 16.26
CA ARG A 639 -16.13 2.58 15.79
C ARG A 639 -16.24 3.59 16.93
N LEU A 640 -15.64 4.75 16.76
CA LEU A 640 -15.48 5.68 17.87
C LEU A 640 -15.43 7.15 17.43
N PHE A 641 -15.76 8.03 18.38
CA PHE A 641 -15.45 9.44 18.32
C PHE A 641 -14.13 9.69 19.04
N ILE A 642 -13.26 10.47 18.42
CA ILE A 642 -12.01 10.94 18.99
C ILE A 642 -12.07 12.45 19.11
N GLN A 643 -11.93 12.95 20.32
CA GLN A 643 -11.64 14.34 20.59
C GLN A 643 -10.14 14.53 20.74
N GLY A 644 -9.59 15.50 20.04
CA GLY A 644 -8.16 15.72 20.08
C GLY A 644 -7.76 17.09 19.58
N ARG A 645 -6.46 17.33 19.55
CA ARG A 645 -5.85 18.55 18.97
C ARG A 645 -5.19 18.22 17.64
N VAL A 646 -5.39 19.10 16.69
CA VAL A 646 -4.72 19.01 15.39
C VAL A 646 -3.24 19.31 15.59
N SER A 647 -2.39 18.52 14.94
CA SER A 647 -0.96 18.79 14.75
C SER A 647 -0.73 19.00 13.26
N ALA A 648 -0.59 20.23 12.87
CA ALA A 648 -0.30 20.63 11.51
C ALA A 648 1.21 20.89 11.36
N GLU A 649 1.78 20.33 10.29
CA GLU A 649 3.12 20.67 9.81
C GLU A 649 2.95 21.27 8.41
N ASP A 650 3.74 22.29 8.09
CA ASP A 650 3.69 22.91 6.77
C ASP A 650 3.88 21.86 5.67
N ASP A 651 3.04 21.95 4.63
CA ASP A 651 3.04 21.07 3.44
C ASP A 651 2.80 19.56 3.67
N LYS A 652 2.26 19.16 4.82
CA LYS A 652 1.89 17.78 5.11
C LYS A 652 0.44 17.65 5.53
N ALA A 653 -0.11 16.45 5.37
CA ALA A 653 -1.38 16.10 5.98
C ALA A 653 -1.31 16.27 7.50
N SER A 654 -2.27 16.99 8.06
CA SER A 654 -2.37 17.21 9.50
C SER A 654 -2.71 15.90 10.22
N LYS A 655 -2.28 15.80 11.48
CA LYS A 655 -2.55 14.64 12.34
C LYS A 655 -3.44 15.05 13.49
N LEU A 656 -4.13 14.09 14.08
CA LEU A 656 -4.92 14.31 15.28
C LEU A 656 -4.20 13.72 16.50
N ILE A 657 -3.93 14.53 17.52
CA ILE A 657 -3.42 14.06 18.81
C ILE A 657 -4.60 13.73 19.70
N LEU A 658 -4.77 12.46 20.06
CA LEU A 658 -5.89 11.98 20.86
C LEU A 658 -5.84 12.56 22.29
N GLU A 659 -6.96 13.09 22.77
CA GLU A 659 -7.18 13.51 24.16
C GLU A 659 -8.26 12.65 24.84
N LYS A 660 -9.35 12.35 24.13
CA LYS A 660 -10.45 11.50 24.62
C LYS A 660 -11.02 10.64 23.50
N VAL A 661 -11.60 9.52 23.91
CA VAL A 661 -12.26 8.59 22.98
C VAL A 661 -13.58 8.11 23.58
N ARG A 662 -14.56 7.84 22.72
CA ARG A 662 -15.84 7.22 23.08
C ARG A 662 -16.31 6.33 21.93
N LEU A 663 -16.78 5.12 22.26
CA LEU A 663 -17.37 4.23 21.27
C LEU A 663 -18.71 4.78 20.77
N PHE A 664 -19.06 4.50 19.52
CA PHE A 664 -20.36 4.88 18.95
C PHE A 664 -21.52 4.25 19.73
N ASP A 665 -21.34 3.01 20.19
CA ASP A 665 -22.34 2.28 20.93
C ASP A 665 -22.55 2.83 22.38
N ASP A 666 -21.57 3.57 22.91
CA ASP A 666 -21.66 4.23 24.23
C ASP A 666 -22.30 5.63 24.19
N MET A 667 -22.80 6.03 22.99
CA MET A 667 -23.46 7.33 22.88
C MET A 667 -24.82 7.32 23.60
N PRO A 668 -25.11 8.35 24.41
CA PRO A 668 -26.37 8.41 25.10
C PRO A 668 -27.51 8.56 24.10
N ARG A 669 -28.43 7.60 24.11
CA ARG A 669 -29.62 7.56 23.31
C ARG A 669 -30.84 7.89 24.16
N GLU A 670 -31.82 8.59 23.60
CA GLU A 670 -33.13 8.83 24.19
C GLU A 670 -34.16 8.13 23.31
N LEU A 671 -35.06 7.35 23.95
CA LEU A 671 -36.23 6.81 23.29
C LEU A 671 -37.35 7.83 23.42
N TRP A 672 -37.84 8.35 22.30
CA TRP A 672 -38.93 9.26 22.24
C TRP A 672 -40.18 8.53 21.81
N LEU A 673 -41.26 8.64 22.66
CA LEU A 673 -42.57 8.09 22.40
C LEU A 673 -43.55 9.23 22.31
N GLN A 674 -44.25 9.34 21.17
CA GLN A 674 -45.18 10.40 20.87
C GLN A 674 -46.61 9.89 20.99
N PHE A 675 -47.46 10.65 21.66
CA PHE A 675 -48.89 10.42 21.76
C PHE A 675 -49.66 11.64 21.29
N GLU A 676 -50.82 11.45 20.67
CA GLU A 676 -51.65 12.56 20.13
C GLU A 676 -52.22 13.42 21.27
N SER A 677 -52.62 12.78 22.40
CA SER A 677 -53.19 13.48 23.55
C SER A 677 -52.75 12.87 24.90
N ARG A 678 -53.04 13.64 25.96
CA ARG A 678 -52.81 13.19 27.33
C ARG A 678 -53.69 11.98 27.69
N GLU A 679 -54.91 11.91 27.11
CA GLU A 679 -55.83 10.80 27.35
C GLU A 679 -55.34 9.50 26.73
N GLU A 680 -54.77 9.56 25.53
CA GLU A 680 -54.17 8.43 24.84
C GLU A 680 -52.95 7.89 25.63
N TYR A 681 -52.08 8.78 26.10
CA TYR A 681 -50.96 8.39 26.95
C TYR A 681 -51.43 7.72 28.25
N ALA A 682 -52.45 8.26 28.92
CA ALA A 682 -53.00 7.67 30.17
C ALA A 682 -53.57 6.26 29.96
N LYS A 683 -54.19 5.99 28.79
CA LYS A 683 -54.65 4.63 28.44
C LYS A 683 -53.51 3.66 28.16
N ALA A 684 -52.43 4.16 27.62
CA ALA A 684 -51.26 3.34 27.25
C ALA A 684 -50.28 3.17 28.43
N GLU A 685 -50.31 4.00 29.45
CA GLU A 685 -49.28 4.15 30.48
C GLU A 685 -48.93 2.83 31.20
N THR A 686 -49.94 2.04 31.60
CA THR A 686 -49.70 0.78 32.32
C THR A 686 -48.97 -0.23 31.42
N GLY A 687 -49.47 -0.43 30.20
CA GLY A 687 -48.85 -1.37 29.26
C GLY A 687 -47.48 -0.88 28.74
N LEU A 688 -47.28 0.44 28.67
CA LEU A 688 -46.00 1.03 28.33
C LEU A 688 -44.94 0.81 29.42
N VAL A 689 -45.31 0.96 30.68
CA VAL A 689 -44.42 0.68 31.81
C VAL A 689 -43.92 -0.77 31.78
N ASP A 690 -44.81 -1.73 31.51
CA ASP A 690 -44.43 -3.14 31.40
C ASP A 690 -43.44 -3.37 30.24
N ASP A 691 -43.70 -2.81 29.06
CA ASP A 691 -42.81 -2.90 27.91
C ASP A 691 -41.42 -2.28 28.19
N LEU A 692 -41.37 -1.14 28.91
CA LEU A 692 -40.08 -0.49 29.27
C LEU A 692 -39.31 -1.31 30.29
N MET A 693 -39.99 -1.98 31.21
CA MET A 693 -39.38 -2.79 32.25
C MET A 693 -38.79 -4.12 31.71
N GLU A 694 -39.28 -4.60 30.55
CA GLU A 694 -38.72 -5.77 29.86
C GLU A 694 -37.26 -5.52 29.36
N SER A 695 -36.93 -4.28 29.01
CA SER A 695 -35.64 -3.94 28.43
C SER A 695 -34.92 -2.86 29.23
N ARG A 696 -34.57 -3.16 30.48
CA ARG A 696 -33.86 -2.22 31.36
C ARG A 696 -32.45 -1.91 30.86
N GLY A 697 -32.08 -0.61 30.87
CA GLY A 697 -30.77 -0.15 30.42
C GLY A 697 -30.47 1.30 30.78
N ASN A 698 -29.68 1.99 29.97
CA ASN A 698 -29.16 3.33 30.28
C ASN A 698 -29.76 4.44 29.39
N SER A 699 -30.65 4.11 28.43
CA SER A 699 -31.24 5.08 27.54
C SER A 699 -32.46 5.74 28.16
N THR A 700 -32.49 7.06 28.20
CA THR A 700 -33.59 7.85 28.79
C THR A 700 -34.82 7.77 27.88
N VAL A 701 -36.00 7.60 28.50
CA VAL A 701 -37.30 7.62 27.79
C VAL A 701 -37.96 8.98 27.95
N VAL A 702 -38.39 9.53 26.82
CA VAL A 702 -39.08 10.82 26.74
C VAL A 702 -40.48 10.63 26.11
N ILE A 703 -41.49 11.03 26.82
CA ILE A 703 -42.88 11.08 26.32
C ILE A 703 -43.13 12.46 25.75
N TYR A 704 -43.63 12.53 24.51
CA TYR A 704 -44.03 13.76 23.86
C TYR A 704 -45.52 13.74 23.57
N LEU A 705 -46.24 14.75 24.06
CA LEU A 705 -47.69 14.94 23.87
C LEU A 705 -47.90 16.04 22.82
N LYS A 706 -48.54 15.69 21.71
CA LYS A 706 -48.74 16.61 20.56
C LYS A 706 -49.72 17.74 20.88
N ASP A 707 -50.81 17.42 21.53
CA ASP A 707 -51.91 18.35 21.85
C ASP A 707 -51.45 19.56 22.66
N VAL A 708 -50.62 19.33 23.65
CA VAL A 708 -50.08 20.36 24.56
C VAL A 708 -48.64 20.74 24.24
N LYS A 709 -48.01 20.12 23.22
CA LYS A 709 -46.58 20.27 22.87
C LYS A 709 -45.62 20.13 24.06
N ALA A 710 -45.96 19.21 24.97
CA ALA A 710 -45.22 19.01 26.22
C ALA A 710 -44.35 17.77 26.16
N MET A 711 -43.19 17.86 26.79
CA MET A 711 -42.25 16.73 26.94
C MET A 711 -42.14 16.34 28.42
N LYS A 712 -42.17 15.03 28.70
CA LYS A 712 -41.96 14.46 30.03
C LYS A 712 -40.83 13.44 29.94
N LYS A 713 -39.68 13.69 30.61
CA LYS A 713 -38.67 12.67 30.82
C LYS A 713 -39.14 11.73 31.92
N LEU A 714 -39.06 10.43 31.65
CA LEU A 714 -39.35 9.42 32.65
C LEU A 714 -38.18 9.29 33.65
N PRO A 715 -38.49 8.93 34.90
CA PRO A 715 -37.46 8.66 35.91
C PRO A 715 -36.46 7.60 35.49
N PRO A 716 -35.23 7.58 36.08
CA PRO A 716 -34.20 6.58 35.78
C PRO A 716 -34.64 5.13 35.88
N ALA A 717 -35.63 4.83 36.70
CA ALA A 717 -36.20 3.50 36.83
C ALA A 717 -36.82 2.94 35.56
N TYR A 718 -37.13 3.79 34.58
CA TYR A 718 -37.71 3.44 33.26
C TYR A 718 -36.73 3.60 32.12
N GLN A 719 -35.42 3.68 32.40
CA GLN A 719 -34.42 3.67 31.35
C GLN A 719 -34.35 2.30 30.69
N VAL A 720 -34.17 2.30 29.37
CA VAL A 720 -34.21 1.08 28.53
C VAL A 720 -32.89 0.79 27.85
N HIS A 721 -32.67 -0.47 27.52
CA HIS A 721 -31.67 -0.91 26.57
C HIS A 721 -32.35 -1.03 25.19
N ILE A 722 -31.86 -0.27 24.20
CA ILE A 722 -32.49 -0.21 22.87
C ILE A 722 -31.85 -1.26 21.99
N GLU A 723 -32.50 -2.44 21.88
CA GLU A 723 -32.14 -3.49 20.93
C GLU A 723 -33.11 -3.43 19.73
N ASP A 724 -32.60 -3.79 18.53
CA ASP A 724 -33.37 -3.71 17.29
C ASP A 724 -34.66 -4.54 17.35
N SER A 725 -34.58 -5.76 17.90
CA SER A 725 -35.73 -6.66 18.06
C SER A 725 -36.79 -6.10 19.01
N TRP A 726 -36.39 -5.46 20.11
CA TRP A 726 -37.26 -4.80 21.05
C TRP A 726 -37.88 -3.52 20.44
N LEU A 727 -37.08 -2.73 19.74
CA LEU A 727 -37.49 -1.53 19.05
C LEU A 727 -38.55 -1.84 17.99
N GLU A 728 -38.42 -2.89 17.20
CA GLU A 728 -39.38 -3.35 16.22
C GLU A 728 -40.73 -3.69 16.90
N ARG A 729 -40.71 -4.33 18.06
CA ARG A 729 -41.97 -4.59 18.82
C ARG A 729 -42.60 -3.30 19.29
N MET A 730 -41.83 -2.35 19.79
CA MET A 730 -42.30 -1.04 20.19
C MET A 730 -42.94 -0.27 19.02
N CYS A 731 -42.27 -0.29 17.86
CA CYS A 731 -42.76 0.32 16.62
C CYS A 731 -44.09 -0.31 16.14
N LYS A 732 -44.22 -1.65 16.25
CA LYS A 732 -45.46 -2.36 15.92
C LYS A 732 -46.62 -2.00 16.89
N LYS A 733 -46.30 -1.88 18.18
CA LYS A 733 -47.33 -1.63 19.23
C LYS A 733 -47.76 -0.18 19.29
N TYR A 734 -46.86 0.79 19.19
CA TYR A 734 -47.10 2.22 19.37
C TYR A 734 -47.08 3.02 18.06
N GLY A 735 -46.80 2.38 16.93
CA GLY A 735 -46.70 2.99 15.60
C GLY A 735 -45.31 3.50 15.28
N SER A 736 -44.79 3.16 14.09
CA SER A 736 -43.43 3.50 13.65
C SER A 736 -43.20 5.02 13.57
N SER A 737 -44.24 5.82 13.33
CA SER A 737 -44.12 7.29 13.33
C SER A 737 -44.05 7.89 14.74
N ASN A 738 -44.46 7.16 15.75
CA ASN A 738 -44.55 7.61 17.13
C ASN A 738 -43.40 7.18 18.02
N VAL A 739 -42.60 6.25 17.54
CA VAL A 739 -41.37 5.75 18.26
C VAL A 739 -40.14 6.25 17.52
N LYS A 740 -39.31 7.06 18.20
CA LYS A 740 -38.08 7.63 17.63
C LYS A 740 -36.95 7.49 18.60
N ILE A 741 -35.77 7.14 18.07
CA ILE A 741 -34.50 7.22 18.78
C ILE A 741 -33.90 8.59 18.49
N VAL A 742 -33.56 9.33 19.55
CA VAL A 742 -32.86 10.61 19.45
C VAL A 742 -31.50 10.45 20.11
N GLU A 743 -30.47 10.63 19.33
CA GLU A 743 -29.11 10.65 19.83
C GLU A 743 -28.79 12.02 20.43
N ARG A 744 -28.22 12.01 21.62
CA ARG A 744 -27.91 13.25 22.32
C ARG A 744 -26.56 13.78 21.86
N VAL A 745 -26.56 14.95 21.26
CA VAL A 745 -25.34 15.66 20.89
C VAL A 745 -24.57 16.05 22.15
N LEU A 746 -23.36 15.55 22.28
CA LEU A 746 -22.45 15.95 23.36
C LEU A 746 -21.57 17.09 22.85
N LYS A 747 -21.51 18.19 23.55
CA LYS A 747 -20.60 19.31 23.20
C LYS A 747 -19.12 18.97 23.43
N ASN A 748 -18.83 17.97 24.27
CA ASN A 748 -17.50 17.42 24.55
C ASN A 748 -17.63 15.92 24.84
N LEU A 749 -16.64 15.10 24.43
CA LEU A 749 -16.57 13.66 24.72
C LEU A 749 -16.20 13.37 26.17
#